data_30a86467406f0f81fc2bf32fb522c8f3
#
_entry.id   30a86467406f0f81fc2bf32fb522c8f3
#
_cell.length_a   1.000
_cell.length_b   1.000
_cell.length_c   1.000
_cell.angle_alpha   90.00
_cell.angle_beta   90.00
_cell.angle_gamma   90.00
#
_symmetry.space_group_name_H-M   'P 1'
#
loop_
_entity.id
_entity.type
_entity.pdbx_description
1 polymer ?
#
loop_
_entity_poly.entity_id
_entity_poly.type
_entity_poly.pdbx_seq_one_letter_code
_entity_poly.pdbx_strand_id
1 'polypeptide(L)'
;MKKILVIALFLVSSAIAFSYPVHITSWDIDSDVKILNSLQISVDNVNRNTGTIIVYVRDDNEFNKLLNNGFNAEKLPDLARQNALELQKIDSLEHTKDTYYTITQYQQFMIDTANQYSNICSLIQAGTSVQGRPIYFLKITDNPDIEEAEPEFKYVSSIHGDEVVGYDMCIRLIQLLTTQYGIDPRITNLVNSTEIYICPMMNPDGYVLGQRYNANGVDLNRNFPMPTGIQHPDGNQWAPETIAIMDFSNAHHFVLSANFHGGALVANYPWDYTYTLTPDNDVFIQAALTYTSHNSSMYNSTEFPHGITNGAAWYVITGSMQDWNYGYTDDMDITMEIGENKWPPASQLPSFWALNQESMLSYMEFVHKGIHGLVTSTTGQPLNAVITVQGNDKAIHTDPDVGDYHRLLLPGNYTLTASAYGYIPQTAQITVPASGSTEYNFILSPAATVDLMGQIRDVEGYGIPNLTVTLNTVPPRSSTADTNGSFMFMQIPEGYYHITFSNANTTLYETDFLLTTENNNCVFNFIEPLVLFYDPCESLSNWTASGPWGVVTYQGESVITDSPNGNYGNNVTRILQLTNPISLENILNPILSFKTIYALENGYDFVYVQASNNASNWIDLGCLTGTQSSWTTFSYSLSQFVGQNVYIRFKLTSDYGITADGIYLDDIKISGIDANLIVYGDVDGDRMVSMNDVQLLLDYIVGYDSLPEIDPFPWENNRIAAADVDGNDILNSVDAYFMAQYIQNPQFRFYVQGAQLDNLPEVTLTMDETGENNTVEAVFHILPENNLKCLDWGLVPSDSLSNLTIEENLGLIYRSAFNPEQGKYAYINLGSPITEGFTISYQTTAVSIDFFYSVNGRDSSFTILSDTDANDPLNPVIPFNLTQNYPNPFNPITYITFSLPVRAKAFLGIYNLKGQLVKTLINSEMNSGIHRVQWNGLDEAGKPVSSGVYFYTLQSGNKTITHKMLLLK
;
A
#
# COMPACT_ATOMS: atom_id res chain seq x y z
N MET A 1 -73.18 26.84 -12.92
CA MET A 1 -72.18 27.46 -12.03
C MET A 1 -70.87 26.68 -12.17
N LYS A 2 -70.00 27.16 -13.04
CA LYS A 2 -68.64 26.59 -13.20
C LYS A 2 -67.72 27.23 -12.18
N LYS A 3 -67.14 26.46 -11.26
CA LYS A 3 -66.07 26.92 -10.39
C LYS A 3 -64.77 26.92 -11.19
N ILE A 4 -64.21 28.10 -11.41
CA ILE A 4 -62.86 28.30 -11.95
C ILE A 4 -61.90 28.09 -10.75
N LEU A 5 -61.09 27.04 -10.82
CA LEU A 5 -59.98 26.78 -9.87
C LEU A 5 -58.77 27.57 -10.44
N VAL A 6 -58.39 28.66 -9.79
CA VAL A 6 -57.17 29.40 -10.08
C VAL A 6 -56.05 28.68 -9.34
N ILE A 7 -55.23 27.92 -10.07
CA ILE A 7 -53.96 27.41 -9.57
C ILE A 7 -52.92 28.53 -9.66
N ALA A 8 -52.61 29.16 -8.54
CA ALA A 8 -51.48 30.07 -8.47
C ALA A 8 -50.19 29.24 -8.53
N LEU A 9 -49.54 29.22 -9.67
CA LEU A 9 -48.18 28.75 -9.84
C LEU A 9 -47.26 29.77 -9.13
N PHE A 10 -46.78 29.42 -7.92
CA PHE A 10 -45.62 30.08 -7.36
C PHE A 10 -44.38 29.62 -8.15
N LEU A 11 -44.02 30.43 -9.15
CA LEU A 11 -42.66 30.42 -9.68
C LEU A 11 -41.76 30.98 -8.57
N VAL A 12 -41.15 30.08 -7.78
CA VAL A 12 -39.96 30.43 -7.05
C VAL A 12 -38.86 30.54 -8.11
N SER A 13 -38.66 31.77 -8.60
CA SER A 13 -37.42 32.11 -9.27
C SER A 13 -36.36 32.10 -8.17
N SER A 14 -35.69 30.95 -7.96
CA SER A 14 -34.37 30.98 -7.34
C SER A 14 -33.54 31.92 -8.25
N ALA A 15 -33.23 33.10 -7.77
CA ALA A 15 -32.21 33.93 -8.37
C ALA A 15 -30.94 33.11 -8.39
N ILE A 16 -30.50 32.65 -9.56
CA ILE A 16 -29.21 32.00 -9.71
C ILE A 16 -28.19 33.01 -9.20
N ALA A 17 -27.61 32.76 -8.04
CA ALA A 17 -26.48 33.53 -7.55
C ALA A 17 -25.30 33.24 -8.48
N PHE A 18 -24.66 34.26 -8.97
CA PHE A 18 -23.52 34.11 -9.86
C PHE A 18 -22.24 34.43 -9.14
N SER A 19 -21.31 33.51 -9.20
CA SER A 19 -19.96 33.71 -8.66
C SER A 19 -19.24 34.88 -9.37
N TYR A 20 -18.39 35.56 -8.64
CA TYR A 20 -17.57 36.63 -9.19
C TYR A 20 -16.18 36.66 -8.51
N PRO A 21 -15.14 37.14 -9.23
CA PRO A 21 -13.79 37.23 -8.69
C PRO A 21 -13.64 38.40 -7.68
N VAL A 22 -12.81 38.16 -6.67
CA VAL A 22 -12.47 39.10 -5.61
C VAL A 22 -10.96 39.15 -5.45
N HIS A 23 -10.40 40.38 -5.41
CA HIS A 23 -9.00 40.61 -5.08
C HIS A 23 -8.82 40.79 -3.57
N ILE A 24 -7.82 40.10 -3.00
CA ILE A 24 -7.41 40.24 -1.62
C ILE A 24 -5.94 40.68 -1.58
N THR A 25 -5.64 41.73 -0.78
CA THR A 25 -4.26 42.07 -0.46
C THR A 25 -3.85 41.35 0.82
N SER A 26 -2.80 40.53 0.73
CA SER A 26 -2.28 39.67 1.80
C SER A 26 -0.86 40.07 2.21
N TRP A 27 -0.59 39.99 3.52
CA TRP A 27 0.76 40.14 4.10
C TRP A 27 1.36 38.79 4.53
N ASP A 28 0.52 37.74 4.67
CA ASP A 28 0.92 36.38 4.98
C ASP A 28 0.02 35.42 4.17
N ILE A 29 0.46 35.17 2.95
CA ILE A 29 -0.31 34.37 1.96
C ILE A 29 -0.63 32.97 2.50
N ASP A 30 0.31 32.30 3.15
CA ASP A 30 0.09 30.91 3.61
C ASP A 30 -0.95 30.84 4.73
N SER A 31 -0.93 31.81 5.63
CA SER A 31 -1.95 31.96 6.67
C SER A 31 -3.31 32.29 6.08
N ASP A 32 -3.35 33.25 5.14
CA ASP A 32 -4.58 33.71 4.51
C ASP A 32 -5.21 32.61 3.62
N VAL A 33 -4.43 31.88 2.85
CA VAL A 33 -4.91 30.71 2.07
C VAL A 33 -5.48 29.64 2.99
N LYS A 34 -4.84 29.39 4.13
CA LYS A 34 -5.34 28.42 5.14
C LYS A 34 -6.70 28.85 5.71
N ILE A 35 -6.87 30.14 5.96
CA ILE A 35 -8.15 30.70 6.40
C ILE A 35 -9.20 30.58 5.28
N LEU A 36 -8.87 30.96 4.06
CA LEU A 36 -9.76 30.88 2.90
C LEU A 36 -10.23 29.43 2.64
N ASN A 37 -9.31 28.47 2.70
CA ASN A 37 -9.66 27.05 2.62
C ASN A 37 -10.59 26.60 3.75
N SER A 38 -10.38 27.08 4.98
CA SER A 38 -11.26 26.78 6.12
C SER A 38 -12.65 27.41 5.98
N LEU A 39 -12.75 28.51 5.24
CA LEU A 39 -14.01 29.17 4.90
C LEU A 39 -14.67 28.59 3.64
N GLN A 40 -14.05 27.59 3.02
CA GLN A 40 -14.46 26.97 1.74
C GLN A 40 -14.66 28.02 0.62
N ILE A 41 -13.83 29.05 0.62
CA ILE A 41 -13.77 30.04 -0.45
C ILE A 41 -12.68 29.61 -1.42
N SER A 42 -13.07 29.48 -2.70
CA SER A 42 -12.18 29.00 -3.74
C SER A 42 -11.07 29.99 -4.04
N VAL A 43 -9.83 29.62 -3.70
CA VAL A 43 -8.63 30.33 -4.12
C VAL A 43 -8.35 29.97 -5.57
N ASP A 44 -8.21 31.01 -6.39
CA ASP A 44 -7.99 30.89 -7.82
C ASP A 44 -6.51 31.08 -8.20
N ASN A 45 -5.94 32.15 -7.68
CA ASN A 45 -4.54 32.51 -7.95
C ASN A 45 -3.91 33.20 -6.74
N VAL A 46 -2.62 32.96 -6.58
CA VAL A 46 -1.79 33.59 -5.55
C VAL A 46 -0.53 34.14 -6.20
N ASN A 47 -0.30 35.42 -6.09
CA ASN A 47 0.96 36.05 -6.51
C ASN A 47 1.78 36.46 -5.28
N ARG A 48 2.82 35.71 -4.99
CA ARG A 48 3.69 35.90 -3.83
C ARG A 48 4.55 37.15 -3.92
N ASN A 49 4.84 37.61 -5.14
CA ASN A 49 5.68 38.81 -5.35
C ASN A 49 4.93 40.11 -5.04
N THR A 50 3.62 40.12 -5.27
CA THR A 50 2.76 41.30 -5.05
C THR A 50 1.94 41.22 -3.78
N GLY A 51 1.89 40.05 -3.10
CA GLY A 51 1.00 39.83 -1.96
C GLY A 51 -0.48 39.84 -2.37
N THR A 52 -0.80 39.27 -3.51
CA THR A 52 -2.17 39.25 -4.07
C THR A 52 -2.73 37.84 -4.02
N ILE A 53 -3.98 37.73 -3.59
CA ILE A 53 -4.78 36.51 -3.71
C ILE A 53 -6.05 36.85 -4.52
N ILE A 54 -6.36 36.06 -5.53
CA ILE A 54 -7.64 36.11 -6.22
C ILE A 54 -8.47 34.92 -5.75
N VAL A 55 -9.70 35.22 -5.35
CA VAL A 55 -10.67 34.21 -4.93
C VAL A 55 -11.97 34.37 -5.73
N TYR A 56 -12.73 33.29 -5.84
CA TYR A 56 -14.11 33.37 -6.34
C TYR A 56 -15.08 33.20 -5.18
N VAL A 57 -16.07 34.07 -5.11
CA VAL A 57 -17.19 33.98 -4.17
C VAL A 57 -18.47 33.68 -4.93
N ARG A 58 -19.32 32.83 -4.34
CA ARG A 58 -20.58 32.38 -4.95
C ARG A 58 -21.68 33.45 -4.88
N ASP A 59 -21.58 34.30 -3.85
CA ASP A 59 -22.54 35.37 -3.62
C ASP A 59 -22.01 36.49 -2.69
N ASP A 60 -22.87 37.48 -2.37
CA ASP A 60 -22.51 38.55 -1.44
C ASP A 60 -22.39 38.08 0.02
N ASN A 61 -22.91 36.88 0.40
CA ASN A 61 -22.72 36.35 1.72
C ASN A 61 -21.28 35.88 1.89
N GLU A 62 -20.72 35.16 0.91
CA GLU A 62 -19.31 34.78 0.92
C GLU A 62 -18.37 35.99 0.86
N PHE A 63 -18.71 37.02 0.08
CA PHE A 63 -17.96 38.28 0.14
C PHE A 63 -17.98 38.91 1.54
N ASN A 64 -19.11 38.89 2.21
CA ASN A 64 -19.22 39.38 3.59
C ASN A 64 -18.45 38.48 4.58
N LYS A 65 -18.33 37.15 4.33
CA LYS A 65 -17.45 36.27 5.12
C LYS A 65 -16.00 36.77 5.07
N LEU A 66 -15.51 37.14 3.87
CA LEU A 66 -14.14 37.69 3.74
C LEU A 66 -13.96 38.93 4.62
N LEU A 67 -14.87 39.92 4.48
CA LEU A 67 -14.78 41.16 5.25
C LEU A 67 -14.85 40.91 6.76
N ASN A 68 -15.71 40.01 7.22
CA ASN A 68 -15.89 39.68 8.62
C ASN A 68 -14.67 38.94 9.21
N ASN A 69 -13.89 38.24 8.39
CA ASN A 69 -12.64 37.60 8.77
C ASN A 69 -11.42 38.54 8.63
N GLY A 70 -11.65 39.83 8.34
CA GLY A 70 -10.62 40.87 8.34
C GLY A 70 -9.85 40.99 7.03
N PHE A 71 -10.28 40.32 5.97
CA PHE A 71 -9.63 40.44 4.65
C PHE A 71 -9.87 41.81 4.04
N ASN A 72 -8.81 42.40 3.46
CA ASN A 72 -8.96 43.59 2.59
C ASN A 72 -9.32 43.12 1.20
N ALA A 73 -10.65 43.01 0.94
CA ALA A 73 -11.22 42.41 -0.25
C ALA A 73 -11.93 43.42 -1.15
N GLU A 74 -11.67 43.34 -2.46
CA GLU A 74 -12.28 44.20 -3.49
C GLU A 74 -12.87 43.35 -4.61
N LYS A 75 -14.14 43.60 -4.98
CA LYS A 75 -14.81 42.93 -6.08
C LYS A 75 -14.20 43.34 -7.43
N LEU A 76 -13.87 42.37 -8.25
CA LEU A 76 -13.36 42.58 -9.59
C LEU A 76 -14.51 42.50 -10.63
N PRO A 77 -14.36 43.12 -11.83
CA PRO A 77 -15.25 42.90 -12.91
C PRO A 77 -15.26 41.46 -13.43
N ASP A 78 -16.41 40.86 -13.57
CA ASP A 78 -16.55 39.52 -14.15
C ASP A 78 -16.62 39.63 -15.70
N LEU A 79 -15.43 39.66 -16.31
CA LEU A 79 -15.28 39.75 -17.76
C LEU A 79 -15.62 38.45 -18.47
N ALA A 80 -15.33 37.30 -17.85
CA ALA A 80 -15.63 35.99 -18.41
C ALA A 80 -17.14 35.83 -18.66
N ARG A 81 -17.93 36.18 -17.66
CA ARG A 81 -19.40 36.16 -17.78
C ARG A 81 -19.92 37.10 -18.85
N GLN A 82 -19.36 38.30 -18.96
CA GLN A 82 -19.75 39.22 -20.01
C GLN A 82 -19.50 38.60 -21.39
N ASN A 83 -18.32 38.00 -21.59
CA ASN A 83 -17.95 37.34 -22.84
C ASN A 83 -18.84 36.12 -23.14
N ALA A 84 -19.17 35.30 -22.13
CA ALA A 84 -20.08 34.18 -22.28
C ALA A 84 -21.49 34.62 -22.74
N LEU A 85 -22.04 35.67 -22.12
CA LEU A 85 -23.35 36.22 -22.50
C LEU A 85 -23.37 36.80 -23.93
N GLU A 86 -22.28 37.40 -24.38
CA GLU A 86 -22.16 37.83 -25.77
C GLU A 86 -22.09 36.65 -26.75
N LEU A 87 -21.31 35.60 -26.39
CA LEU A 87 -21.20 34.40 -27.19
C LEU A 87 -22.55 33.67 -27.36
N GLN A 88 -23.40 33.64 -26.31
CA GLN A 88 -24.71 32.99 -26.35
C GLN A 88 -25.73 33.71 -27.27
N LYS A 89 -25.42 34.94 -27.69
CA LYS A 89 -26.28 35.69 -28.68
C LYS A 89 -26.07 35.25 -30.13
N ILE A 90 -25.05 34.44 -30.40
CA ILE A 90 -24.73 33.91 -31.71
C ILE A 90 -25.70 32.78 -32.06
N ASP A 91 -26.61 33.01 -32.99
CA ASP A 91 -27.62 32.03 -33.44
C ASP A 91 -27.23 31.36 -34.77
N SER A 92 -25.95 31.09 -34.97
CA SER A 92 -25.44 30.43 -36.18
C SER A 92 -24.75 29.14 -35.83
N LEU A 93 -25.00 28.07 -36.58
CA LEU A 93 -24.27 26.82 -36.51
C LEU A 93 -22.89 26.91 -37.18
N GLU A 94 -22.69 27.91 -38.06
CA GLU A 94 -21.40 28.10 -38.73
C GLU A 94 -20.42 28.82 -37.80
N HIS A 95 -19.28 28.15 -37.53
CA HIS A 95 -18.17 28.73 -36.80
C HIS A 95 -17.31 29.58 -37.76
N THR A 96 -16.96 30.79 -37.35
CA THR A 96 -16.01 31.62 -38.08
C THR A 96 -14.60 31.40 -37.51
N LYS A 97 -13.61 31.38 -38.38
CA LYS A 97 -12.21 31.20 -37.99
C LYS A 97 -11.80 32.21 -36.92
N ASP A 98 -11.06 31.75 -35.93
CA ASP A 98 -10.54 32.54 -34.82
C ASP A 98 -11.64 33.21 -33.94
N THR A 99 -12.72 32.48 -33.67
CA THR A 99 -13.74 32.83 -32.69
C THR A 99 -13.95 31.65 -31.74
N TYR A 100 -14.53 31.89 -30.56
CA TYR A 100 -14.92 30.79 -29.67
C TYR A 100 -16.16 30.07 -30.23
N TYR A 101 -16.23 28.76 -30.09
CA TYR A 101 -17.43 28.00 -30.38
C TYR A 101 -18.50 28.23 -29.33
N THR A 102 -19.74 28.39 -29.73
CA THR A 102 -20.87 28.19 -28.81
C THR A 102 -20.94 26.72 -28.40
N ILE A 103 -21.69 26.44 -27.32
CA ILE A 103 -21.82 25.05 -26.85
C ILE A 103 -22.36 24.12 -27.94
N THR A 104 -23.33 24.56 -28.74
CA THR A 104 -23.90 23.79 -29.85
C THR A 104 -22.88 23.55 -30.96
N GLN A 105 -22.14 24.59 -31.35
CA GLN A 105 -21.09 24.50 -32.37
C GLN A 105 -19.98 23.54 -31.90
N TYR A 106 -19.58 23.57 -30.62
CA TYR A 106 -18.61 22.64 -30.03
C TYR A 106 -19.09 21.21 -30.12
N GLN A 107 -20.31 20.93 -29.67
CA GLN A 107 -20.86 19.57 -29.72
C GLN A 107 -20.91 19.05 -31.15
N GLN A 108 -21.33 19.89 -32.09
CA GLN A 108 -21.36 19.53 -33.50
C GLN A 108 -19.96 19.29 -34.06
N PHE A 109 -18.97 20.14 -33.69
CA PHE A 109 -17.57 19.94 -34.08
C PHE A 109 -17.04 18.59 -33.66
N MET A 110 -17.28 18.17 -32.41
CA MET A 110 -16.83 16.87 -31.90
C MET A 110 -17.45 15.71 -32.69
N ILE A 111 -18.75 15.75 -32.92
CA ILE A 111 -19.51 14.76 -33.71
C ILE A 111 -19.02 14.70 -35.16
N ASP A 112 -18.90 15.86 -35.81
CA ASP A 112 -18.50 15.94 -37.22
C ASP A 112 -17.06 15.46 -37.41
N THR A 113 -16.15 15.79 -36.49
CA THR A 113 -14.75 15.36 -36.54
C THR A 113 -14.64 13.84 -36.43
N ALA A 114 -15.34 13.23 -35.45
CA ALA A 114 -15.36 11.79 -35.30
C ALA A 114 -15.92 11.08 -36.57
N ASN A 115 -16.96 11.60 -37.11
CA ASN A 115 -17.56 11.04 -38.35
C ASN A 115 -16.65 11.20 -39.57
N GLN A 116 -16.04 12.39 -39.74
CA GLN A 116 -15.17 12.67 -40.88
C GLN A 116 -13.88 11.87 -40.87
N TYR A 117 -13.29 11.65 -39.67
CA TYR A 117 -12.03 10.96 -39.50
C TYR A 117 -12.20 9.62 -38.76
N SER A 118 -13.31 8.92 -39.02
CA SER A 118 -13.68 7.69 -38.32
C SER A 118 -12.66 6.53 -38.40
N ASN A 119 -11.70 6.65 -39.30
CA ASN A 119 -10.58 5.70 -39.39
C ASN A 119 -9.48 5.92 -38.32
N ILE A 120 -9.47 7.10 -37.69
CA ILE A 120 -8.50 7.44 -36.61
C ILE A 120 -9.17 8.09 -35.40
N CYS A 121 -10.50 8.24 -35.41
CA CYS A 121 -11.22 8.93 -34.31
C CYS A 121 -12.43 8.13 -33.85
N SER A 122 -12.64 8.09 -32.54
CA SER A 122 -13.88 7.64 -31.91
C SER A 122 -14.35 8.69 -30.89
N LEU A 123 -15.66 8.98 -30.89
CA LEU A 123 -16.27 9.93 -29.95
C LEU A 123 -16.85 9.18 -28.75
N ILE A 124 -16.37 9.51 -27.55
CA ILE A 124 -16.80 8.88 -26.30
C ILE A 124 -17.53 9.93 -25.45
N GLN A 125 -18.73 9.60 -24.99
CA GLN A 125 -19.43 10.40 -23.99
C GLN A 125 -19.12 9.83 -22.61
N ALA A 126 -18.22 10.47 -21.87
CA ALA A 126 -17.83 10.06 -20.51
C ALA A 126 -18.97 10.25 -19.49
N GLY A 127 -19.82 11.23 -19.69
CA GLY A 127 -20.94 11.52 -18.81
C GLY A 127 -21.73 12.75 -19.25
N THR A 128 -22.45 13.33 -18.28
CA THR A 128 -23.21 14.58 -18.50
C THR A 128 -23.01 15.52 -17.31
N SER A 129 -23.07 16.82 -17.57
CA SER A 129 -23.11 17.88 -16.56
C SER A 129 -24.43 17.88 -15.78
N VAL A 130 -24.49 18.69 -14.72
CA VAL A 130 -25.69 18.91 -13.90
C VAL A 130 -26.92 19.25 -14.78
N GLN A 131 -26.76 20.04 -15.84
CA GLN A 131 -27.85 20.42 -16.75
C GLN A 131 -28.03 19.48 -17.95
N GLY A 132 -27.38 18.29 -17.88
CA GLY A 132 -27.52 17.24 -18.89
C GLY A 132 -26.75 17.46 -20.18
N ARG A 133 -25.77 18.36 -20.22
CA ARG A 133 -24.90 18.54 -21.38
C ARG A 133 -23.84 17.43 -21.40
N PRO A 134 -23.57 16.81 -22.56
CA PRO A 134 -22.59 15.74 -22.68
C PRO A 134 -21.17 16.27 -22.42
N ILE A 135 -20.37 15.42 -21.76
CA ILE A 135 -18.93 15.57 -21.60
C ILE A 135 -18.29 14.61 -22.57
N TYR A 136 -17.61 15.13 -23.59
CA TYR A 136 -17.05 14.35 -24.69
C TYR A 136 -15.54 14.25 -24.58
N PHE A 137 -15.04 13.02 -24.79
CA PHE A 137 -13.66 12.74 -25.20
C PHE A 137 -13.64 12.36 -26.68
N LEU A 138 -12.64 12.83 -27.40
CA LEU A 138 -12.29 12.32 -28.71
C LEU A 138 -11.05 11.45 -28.57
N LYS A 139 -11.18 10.12 -28.79
CA LYS A 139 -10.05 9.19 -28.94
C LYS A 139 -9.48 9.39 -30.34
N ILE A 140 -8.15 9.55 -30.45
CA ILE A 140 -7.43 9.70 -31.71
C ILE A 140 -6.25 8.73 -31.68
N THR A 141 -6.32 7.69 -32.53
CA THR A 141 -5.29 6.64 -32.73
C THR A 141 -5.51 6.02 -34.09
N ASP A 142 -4.61 5.22 -34.61
CA ASP A 142 -4.77 4.59 -35.94
C ASP A 142 -5.79 3.45 -35.95
N ASN A 143 -6.13 2.86 -34.79
CA ASN A 143 -7.14 1.80 -34.64
C ASN A 143 -8.14 2.13 -33.50
N PRO A 144 -9.01 3.15 -33.66
CA PRO A 144 -9.80 3.72 -32.56
C PRO A 144 -10.80 2.76 -31.88
N ASP A 145 -11.13 1.65 -32.53
CA ASP A 145 -12.05 0.61 -32.04
C ASP A 145 -11.34 -0.60 -31.41
N ILE A 146 -10.02 -0.60 -31.36
CA ILE A 146 -9.20 -1.70 -30.82
C ILE A 146 -8.35 -1.14 -29.68
N GLU A 147 -8.22 -1.91 -28.60
CA GLU A 147 -7.27 -1.64 -27.54
C GLU A 147 -5.92 -2.21 -27.93
N GLU A 148 -4.87 -1.39 -27.93
CA GLU A 148 -3.54 -1.73 -28.39
C GLU A 148 -2.50 -1.54 -27.26
N ALA A 149 -1.35 -2.18 -27.38
CA ALA A 149 -0.26 -2.03 -26.41
C ALA A 149 0.50 -0.71 -26.60
N GLU A 150 -0.25 0.39 -26.55
CA GLU A 150 0.22 1.76 -26.73
C GLU A 150 -0.06 2.60 -25.48
N PRO A 151 0.80 3.59 -25.15
CA PRO A 151 0.53 4.44 -24.01
C PRO A 151 -0.71 5.29 -24.23
N GLU A 152 -1.61 5.30 -23.25
CA GLU A 152 -2.74 6.20 -23.21
C GLU A 152 -2.33 7.59 -22.70
N PHE A 153 -2.71 8.60 -23.44
CA PHE A 153 -2.45 10.01 -23.12
C PHE A 153 -3.75 10.81 -23.05
N LYS A 154 -3.88 11.71 -22.07
CA LYS A 154 -5.10 12.50 -21.88
C LYS A 154 -4.84 14.01 -21.77
N TYR A 155 -5.64 14.80 -22.51
CA TYR A 155 -5.81 16.24 -22.26
C TYR A 155 -7.24 16.55 -21.82
N VAL A 156 -7.37 17.27 -20.70
CA VAL A 156 -8.66 17.77 -20.20
C VAL A 156 -8.59 19.29 -20.10
N SER A 157 -9.66 20.00 -20.46
CA SER A 157 -9.73 21.47 -20.32
C SER A 157 -11.08 21.93 -19.77
N SER A 158 -11.13 23.19 -19.38
CA SER A 158 -12.31 23.87 -18.85
C SER A 158 -12.96 23.12 -17.68
N ILE A 159 -12.15 22.65 -16.72
CA ILE A 159 -12.65 22.22 -15.41
C ILE A 159 -13.34 23.40 -14.71
N HIS A 160 -12.77 24.60 -14.86
CA HIS A 160 -13.43 25.85 -14.58
C HIS A 160 -14.02 26.41 -15.88
N GLY A 161 -15.33 26.74 -15.88
CA GLY A 161 -16.04 27.09 -17.10
C GLY A 161 -15.67 28.47 -17.67
N ASP A 162 -15.01 29.32 -16.90
CA ASP A 162 -14.51 30.63 -17.30
C ASP A 162 -13.08 30.62 -17.85
N GLU A 163 -12.40 29.46 -17.89
CA GLU A 163 -11.02 29.27 -18.33
C GLU A 163 -10.99 28.60 -19.72
N VAL A 164 -11.02 29.42 -20.77
CA VAL A 164 -11.35 28.94 -22.11
C VAL A 164 -10.18 28.88 -23.10
N VAL A 165 -8.98 29.31 -22.70
CA VAL A 165 -7.81 29.24 -23.58
C VAL A 165 -7.46 27.80 -23.90
N GLY A 166 -7.35 26.93 -22.87
CA GLY A 166 -7.07 25.51 -23.04
C GLY A 166 -8.11 24.77 -23.87
N TYR A 167 -9.38 25.14 -23.75
CA TYR A 167 -10.45 24.65 -24.60
C TYR A 167 -10.19 24.88 -26.10
N ASP A 168 -9.83 26.11 -26.50
CA ASP A 168 -9.52 26.41 -27.90
C ASP A 168 -8.22 25.72 -28.35
N MET A 169 -7.22 25.57 -27.45
CA MET A 169 -5.99 24.84 -27.76
C MET A 169 -6.27 23.34 -28.02
N CYS A 170 -7.15 22.72 -27.26
CA CYS A 170 -7.59 21.34 -27.50
C CYS A 170 -8.32 21.19 -28.85
N ILE A 171 -9.20 22.13 -29.21
CA ILE A 171 -9.87 22.14 -30.52
C ILE A 171 -8.85 22.23 -31.67
N ARG A 172 -7.86 23.14 -31.56
CA ARG A 172 -6.81 23.29 -32.59
C ARG A 172 -5.89 22.08 -32.65
N LEU A 173 -5.62 21.46 -31.53
CA LEU A 173 -4.82 20.20 -31.48
C LEU A 173 -5.58 19.07 -32.20
N ILE A 174 -6.88 18.88 -31.91
CA ILE A 174 -7.73 17.92 -32.63
C ILE A 174 -7.67 18.17 -34.14
N GLN A 175 -7.83 19.43 -34.58
CA GLN A 175 -7.74 19.79 -35.98
C GLN A 175 -6.38 19.49 -36.59
N LEU A 176 -5.31 19.78 -35.88
CA LEU A 176 -3.93 19.48 -36.31
C LEU A 176 -3.71 17.96 -36.48
N LEU A 177 -4.01 17.17 -35.43
CA LEU A 177 -3.83 15.72 -35.45
C LEU A 177 -4.60 15.06 -36.59
N THR A 178 -5.88 15.42 -36.75
CA THR A 178 -6.77 14.82 -37.75
C THR A 178 -6.46 15.23 -39.19
N THR A 179 -6.11 16.50 -39.42
CA THR A 179 -5.86 17.00 -40.80
C THR A 179 -4.42 16.71 -41.28
N GLN A 180 -3.47 16.51 -40.37
CA GLN A 180 -2.07 16.27 -40.75
C GLN A 180 -1.70 14.78 -40.69
N TYR A 181 -2.56 13.90 -40.17
CA TYR A 181 -2.37 12.45 -40.22
C TYR A 181 -2.21 11.96 -41.67
N GLY A 182 -1.19 11.15 -41.91
CA GLY A 182 -0.81 10.70 -43.26
C GLY A 182 -0.10 11.74 -44.12
N ILE A 183 0.11 12.98 -43.62
CA ILE A 183 0.78 14.09 -44.29
C ILE A 183 2.07 14.48 -43.56
N ASP A 184 1.96 14.83 -42.28
CA ASP A 184 3.12 15.13 -41.44
C ASP A 184 3.64 13.82 -40.78
N PRO A 185 4.90 13.42 -41.00
CA PRO A 185 5.43 12.17 -40.43
C PRO A 185 5.46 12.16 -38.89
N ARG A 186 5.65 13.30 -38.23
CA ARG A 186 5.63 13.41 -36.76
C ARG A 186 4.24 13.15 -36.20
N ILE A 187 3.24 13.84 -36.78
CA ILE A 187 1.83 13.66 -36.41
C ILE A 187 1.36 12.22 -36.68
N THR A 188 1.72 11.70 -37.83
CA THR A 188 1.37 10.32 -38.22
C THR A 188 1.97 9.30 -37.24
N ASN A 189 3.25 9.47 -36.90
CA ASN A 189 3.92 8.60 -35.94
C ASN A 189 3.26 8.68 -34.55
N LEU A 190 2.97 9.90 -34.08
CA LEU A 190 2.36 10.12 -32.77
C LEU A 190 0.97 9.44 -32.66
N VAL A 191 0.14 9.59 -33.71
CA VAL A 191 -1.20 8.97 -33.75
C VAL A 191 -1.12 7.44 -33.90
N ASN A 192 -0.06 6.90 -34.55
CA ASN A 192 0.16 5.46 -34.72
C ASN A 192 0.84 4.77 -33.52
N SER A 193 1.21 5.51 -32.51
CA SER A 193 1.93 4.95 -31.36
C SER A 193 1.40 5.41 -30.01
N THR A 194 0.23 6.07 -30.01
CA THR A 194 -0.35 6.64 -28.78
C THR A 194 -1.86 6.67 -28.88
N GLU A 195 -2.54 6.20 -27.90
CA GLU A 195 -3.96 6.41 -27.74
C GLU A 195 -4.22 7.79 -27.12
N ILE A 196 -4.64 8.74 -27.92
CA ILE A 196 -4.76 10.14 -27.51
C ILE A 196 -6.22 10.45 -27.21
N TYR A 197 -6.50 10.89 -25.98
CA TYR A 197 -7.84 11.25 -25.52
C TYR A 197 -7.90 12.74 -25.21
N ILE A 198 -8.78 13.49 -25.88
CA ILE A 198 -8.91 14.92 -25.69
C ILE A 198 -10.34 15.27 -25.26
N CYS A 199 -10.49 15.86 -24.07
CA CYS A 199 -11.72 16.46 -23.55
C CYS A 199 -11.59 17.99 -23.51
N PRO A 200 -12.02 18.71 -24.53
CA PRO A 200 -11.91 20.16 -24.54
C PRO A 200 -12.74 20.85 -23.45
N MET A 201 -13.82 20.23 -22.96
CA MET A 201 -14.77 20.89 -22.09
C MET A 201 -15.35 19.96 -21.04
N MET A 202 -14.73 19.94 -19.85
CA MET A 202 -15.20 19.15 -18.71
C MET A 202 -16.41 19.77 -18.02
N ASN A 203 -16.51 21.12 -17.97
CA ASN A 203 -17.57 21.85 -17.31
C ASN A 203 -18.42 22.67 -18.32
N PRO A 204 -19.25 22.01 -19.13
CA PRO A 204 -20.05 22.73 -20.16
C PRO A 204 -21.09 23.66 -19.57
N ASP A 205 -21.58 23.44 -18.36
CA ASP A 205 -22.51 24.32 -17.68
C ASP A 205 -21.84 25.63 -17.25
N GLY A 206 -20.66 25.51 -16.61
CA GLY A 206 -19.84 26.66 -16.23
C GLY A 206 -19.43 27.50 -17.46
N TYR A 207 -19.07 26.85 -18.57
CA TYR A 207 -18.78 27.53 -19.84
C TYR A 207 -19.94 28.36 -20.34
N VAL A 208 -21.16 27.77 -20.40
CA VAL A 208 -22.35 28.48 -20.82
C VAL A 208 -22.70 29.67 -19.92
N LEU A 209 -22.46 29.50 -18.61
CA LEU A 209 -22.71 30.52 -17.60
C LEU A 209 -21.58 31.56 -17.49
N GLY A 210 -20.39 31.26 -18.04
CA GLY A 210 -19.18 32.07 -17.92
C GLY A 210 -18.72 32.22 -16.49
N GLN A 211 -18.73 31.10 -15.76
CA GLN A 211 -18.37 31.05 -14.35
C GLN A 211 -17.41 29.90 -14.04
N ARG A 212 -16.67 30.05 -12.94
CA ARG A 212 -15.71 29.05 -12.45
C ARG A 212 -16.40 27.72 -12.13
N TYR A 213 -17.44 27.76 -11.33
CA TYR A 213 -18.16 26.62 -10.77
C TYR A 213 -19.05 25.92 -11.82
N ASN A 214 -19.47 24.69 -11.52
CA ASN A 214 -20.55 24.04 -12.28
C ASN A 214 -21.92 24.67 -11.96
N ALA A 215 -23.01 24.11 -12.52
CA ALA A 215 -24.36 24.66 -12.33
C ALA A 215 -24.87 24.51 -10.87
N ASN A 216 -24.31 23.69 -10.06
CA ASN A 216 -24.64 23.55 -8.63
C ASN A 216 -23.75 24.41 -7.72
N GLY A 217 -22.84 25.21 -8.26
CA GLY A 217 -21.90 26.02 -7.48
C GLY A 217 -20.75 25.24 -6.87
N VAL A 218 -20.43 24.05 -7.41
CA VAL A 218 -19.29 23.22 -6.98
C VAL A 218 -18.05 23.62 -7.78
N ASP A 219 -16.93 23.85 -7.10
CA ASP A 219 -15.61 23.94 -7.71
C ASP A 219 -15.11 22.52 -8.03
N LEU A 220 -15.10 22.16 -9.31
CA LEU A 220 -14.75 20.81 -9.72
C LEU A 220 -13.31 20.44 -9.39
N ASN A 221 -12.38 21.44 -9.33
CA ASN A 221 -10.99 21.22 -8.94
C ASN A 221 -10.74 21.30 -7.41
N ARG A 222 -11.79 21.05 -6.62
CA ARG A 222 -11.82 20.85 -5.18
C ARG A 222 -12.65 19.64 -4.78
N ASN A 223 -13.27 18.95 -5.76
CA ASN A 223 -14.32 17.95 -5.56
C ASN A 223 -13.84 16.50 -5.79
N PHE A 224 -12.54 16.28 -6.07
CA PHE A 224 -11.96 14.95 -6.19
C PHE A 224 -11.57 14.39 -4.82
N PRO A 225 -11.59 13.05 -4.61
CA PRO A 225 -11.04 12.42 -3.42
C PRO A 225 -9.55 12.75 -3.24
N MET A 226 -9.12 12.90 -1.99
CA MET A 226 -7.71 13.13 -1.69
C MET A 226 -6.94 11.80 -1.58
N PRO A 227 -5.66 11.75 -1.95
CA PRO A 227 -4.79 10.59 -1.75
C PRO A 227 -4.68 10.12 -0.28
N THR A 228 -5.06 10.97 0.67
CA THR A 228 -5.15 10.65 2.10
C THR A 228 -6.40 9.85 2.49
N GLY A 229 -7.29 9.53 1.54
CA GLY A 229 -8.54 8.81 1.76
C GLY A 229 -9.77 9.69 2.05
N ILE A 230 -9.61 11.03 2.15
CA ILE A 230 -10.75 11.94 2.31
C ILE A 230 -11.52 11.99 1.00
N GLN A 231 -12.78 11.52 1.01
CA GLN A 231 -13.61 11.37 -0.19
C GLN A 231 -14.25 12.68 -0.66
N HIS A 232 -14.57 13.58 0.25
CA HIS A 232 -15.29 14.82 -0.01
C HIS A 232 -14.58 16.02 0.65
N PRO A 233 -13.40 16.44 0.15
CA PRO A 233 -12.60 17.47 0.81
C PRO A 233 -13.24 18.87 0.80
N ASP A 234 -14.13 19.14 -0.14
CA ASP A 234 -14.91 20.37 -0.24
C ASP A 234 -16.26 20.30 0.49
N GLY A 235 -16.57 19.17 1.15
CA GLY A 235 -17.82 18.94 1.86
C GLY A 235 -19.05 18.69 0.98
N ASN A 236 -18.90 18.73 -0.36
CA ASN A 236 -19.97 18.41 -1.28
C ASN A 236 -19.96 16.93 -1.68
N GLN A 237 -21.09 16.42 -2.16
CA GLN A 237 -21.10 15.17 -2.91
C GLN A 237 -20.36 15.39 -4.24
N TRP A 238 -19.83 14.31 -4.81
CA TRP A 238 -19.19 14.39 -6.10
C TRP A 238 -20.16 14.92 -7.17
N ALA A 239 -19.71 15.92 -7.89
CA ALA A 239 -20.46 16.47 -9.01
C ALA A 239 -20.57 15.43 -10.15
N PRO A 240 -21.64 15.45 -10.95
CA PRO A 240 -21.75 14.56 -12.12
C PRO A 240 -20.53 14.66 -13.05
N GLU A 241 -19.97 15.85 -13.20
CA GLU A 241 -18.77 16.12 -14.00
C GLU A 241 -17.53 15.45 -13.39
N THR A 242 -17.38 15.51 -12.05
CA THR A 242 -16.29 14.84 -11.32
C THR A 242 -16.42 13.32 -11.45
N ILE A 243 -17.61 12.76 -11.24
CA ILE A 243 -17.89 11.32 -11.42
C ILE A 243 -17.54 10.88 -12.84
N ALA A 244 -17.97 11.64 -13.86
CA ALA A 244 -17.70 11.30 -15.25
C ALA A 244 -16.19 11.18 -15.55
N ILE A 245 -15.36 12.08 -15.01
CA ILE A 245 -13.91 12.02 -15.19
C ILE A 245 -13.28 10.87 -14.39
N MET A 246 -13.72 10.65 -13.14
CA MET A 246 -13.23 9.54 -12.33
C MET A 246 -13.55 8.19 -12.96
N ASP A 247 -14.79 7.97 -13.38
CA ASP A 247 -15.24 6.73 -14.02
C ASP A 247 -14.49 6.50 -15.34
N PHE A 248 -14.32 7.57 -16.14
CA PHE A 248 -13.58 7.51 -17.39
C PHE A 248 -12.10 7.16 -17.15
N SER A 249 -11.44 7.82 -16.20
CA SER A 249 -10.02 7.56 -15.90
C SER A 249 -9.78 6.19 -15.26
N ASN A 250 -10.73 5.68 -14.46
CA ASN A 250 -10.66 4.35 -13.89
C ASN A 250 -10.91 3.21 -14.91
N ALA A 251 -11.54 3.53 -16.04
CA ALA A 251 -11.76 2.56 -17.14
C ALA A 251 -10.62 2.51 -18.15
N HIS A 252 -9.56 3.28 -17.94
CA HIS A 252 -8.40 3.43 -18.82
C HIS A 252 -7.10 3.35 -18.03
N HIS A 253 -5.97 3.19 -18.72
CA HIS A 253 -4.63 3.10 -18.13
C HIS A 253 -3.73 4.28 -18.53
N PHE A 254 -4.21 5.51 -18.27
CA PHE A 254 -3.47 6.72 -18.60
C PHE A 254 -2.09 6.75 -17.97
N VAL A 255 -1.09 7.07 -18.78
CA VAL A 255 0.32 7.15 -18.38
C VAL A 255 0.71 8.59 -18.06
N LEU A 256 0.23 9.53 -18.86
CA LEU A 256 0.54 10.97 -18.76
C LEU A 256 -0.66 11.77 -19.19
N SER A 257 -0.98 12.80 -18.43
CA SER A 257 -2.03 13.73 -18.78
C SER A 257 -1.68 15.17 -18.44
N ALA A 258 -2.50 16.10 -18.95
CA ALA A 258 -2.52 17.46 -18.44
C ALA A 258 -3.92 18.05 -18.46
N ASN A 259 -4.19 18.87 -17.45
CA ASN A 259 -5.43 19.64 -17.39
C ASN A 259 -5.13 21.14 -17.58
N PHE A 260 -5.90 21.78 -18.49
CA PHE A 260 -5.68 23.17 -18.85
C PHE A 260 -6.54 24.11 -18.02
N HIS A 261 -5.88 25.10 -17.44
CA HIS A 261 -6.42 26.19 -16.66
C HIS A 261 -6.03 27.55 -17.22
N GLY A 262 -6.46 28.60 -16.55
CA GLY A 262 -6.10 30.00 -16.85
C GLY A 262 -6.22 30.86 -15.60
N GLY A 263 -5.43 31.93 -15.58
CA GLY A 263 -5.25 32.84 -14.45
C GLY A 263 -3.78 33.07 -14.11
N ALA A 264 -2.88 32.21 -14.64
CA ALA A 264 -1.45 32.27 -14.49
C ALA A 264 -0.72 31.79 -15.75
N LEU A 265 0.62 31.76 -15.68
CA LEU A 265 1.52 31.21 -16.71
C LEU A 265 2.50 30.25 -16.04
N VAL A 266 2.05 29.01 -15.80
CA VAL A 266 2.84 28.00 -15.08
C VAL A 266 2.36 26.59 -15.35
N ALA A 267 3.28 25.60 -15.37
CA ALA A 267 3.00 24.18 -15.24
C ALA A 267 3.14 23.79 -13.77
N ASN A 268 2.03 23.46 -13.16
CA ASN A 268 1.92 23.10 -11.75
C ASN A 268 1.82 21.58 -11.62
N TYR A 269 2.74 20.94 -10.88
CA TYR A 269 2.80 19.49 -10.70
C TYR A 269 2.56 19.05 -9.24
N PRO A 270 2.06 17.81 -9.02
CA PRO A 270 1.70 17.29 -7.69
C PRO A 270 2.86 17.35 -6.66
N TRP A 271 2.54 17.42 -5.38
CA TRP A 271 1.19 17.44 -4.80
C TRP A 271 0.72 18.88 -4.59
N ASP A 272 -0.58 19.10 -4.69
CA ASP A 272 -1.22 20.36 -4.30
C ASP A 272 -1.50 20.43 -2.79
N TYR A 273 -1.77 19.28 -2.12
CA TYR A 273 -2.25 19.24 -0.74
C TYR A 273 -1.14 19.19 0.32
N THR A 274 0.10 18.86 -0.06
CA THR A 274 1.22 18.66 0.86
C THR A 274 2.55 19.07 0.28
N TYR A 275 3.44 19.58 1.14
CA TYR A 275 4.83 19.88 0.78
C TYR A 275 5.73 18.64 0.63
N THR A 276 5.26 17.46 1.03
CA THR A 276 5.96 16.19 0.77
C THR A 276 5.95 15.94 -0.73
N LEU A 277 7.13 15.75 -1.31
CA LEU A 277 7.24 15.52 -2.75
C LEU A 277 6.74 14.12 -3.13
N THR A 278 6.27 13.99 -4.38
CA THR A 278 5.90 12.68 -4.95
C THR A 278 7.13 11.79 -5.14
N PRO A 279 6.98 10.45 -5.13
CA PRO A 279 8.07 9.54 -5.49
C PRO A 279 8.68 9.82 -6.87
N ASP A 280 7.90 10.36 -7.81
CA ASP A 280 8.28 10.65 -9.20
C ASP A 280 8.54 12.16 -9.44
N ASN A 281 8.85 12.93 -8.39
CA ASN A 281 9.01 14.38 -8.47
C ASN A 281 9.95 14.84 -9.60
N ASP A 282 11.07 14.16 -9.81
CA ASP A 282 12.04 14.53 -10.85
C ASP A 282 11.48 14.29 -12.26
N VAL A 283 10.64 13.27 -12.43
CA VAL A 283 9.95 13.00 -13.70
C VAL A 283 8.91 14.08 -13.97
N PHE A 284 8.13 14.49 -12.96
CA PHE A 284 7.20 15.61 -13.06
C PHE A 284 7.88 16.93 -13.46
N ILE A 285 9.01 17.26 -12.83
CA ILE A 285 9.80 18.44 -13.18
C ILE A 285 10.23 18.37 -14.66
N GLN A 286 10.72 17.22 -15.12
CA GLN A 286 11.16 17.08 -16.50
C GLN A 286 9.99 17.15 -17.49
N ALA A 287 8.84 16.56 -17.17
CA ALA A 287 7.63 16.65 -17.98
C ALA A 287 7.12 18.10 -18.08
N ALA A 288 7.03 18.81 -16.95
CA ALA A 288 6.65 20.22 -16.90
C ALA A 288 7.62 21.10 -17.73
N LEU A 289 8.95 20.89 -17.59
CA LEU A 289 9.95 21.59 -18.40
C LEU A 289 9.85 21.27 -19.90
N THR A 290 9.45 20.05 -20.25
CA THR A 290 9.22 19.67 -21.65
C THR A 290 8.12 20.54 -22.28
N TYR A 291 7.06 20.83 -21.54
CA TYR A 291 6.03 21.75 -22.00
C TYR A 291 6.53 23.20 -22.04
N THR A 292 7.04 23.70 -20.90
CA THR A 292 7.30 25.14 -20.74
C THR A 292 8.47 25.63 -21.58
N SER A 293 9.49 24.80 -21.85
CA SER A 293 10.64 25.19 -22.68
C SER A 293 10.29 25.57 -24.11
N HIS A 294 9.15 25.12 -24.62
CA HIS A 294 8.63 25.49 -25.94
C HIS A 294 7.63 26.67 -25.88
N ASN A 295 7.17 27.07 -24.69
CA ASN A 295 6.33 28.25 -24.47
C ASN A 295 7.15 29.39 -23.86
N SER A 296 7.62 30.31 -24.69
CA SER A 296 8.50 31.39 -24.25
C SER A 296 7.87 32.32 -23.21
N SER A 297 6.53 32.47 -23.20
CA SER A 297 5.84 33.30 -22.21
C SER A 297 5.86 32.63 -20.82
N MET A 298 5.65 31.30 -20.76
CA MET A 298 5.74 30.53 -19.51
C MET A 298 7.19 30.42 -19.04
N TYR A 299 8.12 30.00 -19.92
CA TYR A 299 9.52 29.75 -19.56
C TYR A 299 10.24 30.99 -19.00
N ASN A 300 9.89 32.19 -19.51
CA ASN A 300 10.45 33.47 -19.05
C ASN A 300 9.57 34.14 -17.96
N SER A 301 8.66 33.41 -17.33
CA SER A 301 7.88 33.94 -16.22
C SER A 301 8.78 34.53 -15.13
N THR A 302 8.41 35.71 -14.63
CA THR A 302 9.10 36.35 -13.52
C THR A 302 8.59 35.87 -12.16
N GLU A 303 7.46 35.18 -12.17
CA GLU A 303 6.83 34.64 -10.98
C GLU A 303 7.26 33.18 -10.71
N PHE A 304 7.31 32.40 -11.78
CA PHE A 304 7.66 30.96 -11.69
C PHE A 304 8.92 30.67 -12.50
N PRO A 305 10.05 30.34 -11.84
CA PRO A 305 11.28 30.03 -12.55
C PRO A 305 11.10 28.91 -13.58
N HIS A 306 11.45 29.19 -14.83
CA HIS A 306 11.25 28.31 -15.98
C HIS A 306 9.78 27.92 -16.26
N GLY A 307 8.83 28.64 -15.67
CA GLY A 307 7.41 28.41 -15.84
C GLY A 307 6.88 27.16 -15.15
N ILE A 308 7.53 26.66 -14.10
CA ILE A 308 7.13 25.46 -13.38
C ILE A 308 7.03 25.72 -11.87
N THR A 309 6.16 24.98 -11.18
CA THR A 309 6.07 24.99 -9.73
C THR A 309 5.49 23.67 -9.20
N ASN A 310 5.87 23.29 -7.97
CA ASN A 310 5.11 22.31 -7.22
C ASN A 310 3.84 22.95 -6.65
N GLY A 311 2.72 22.27 -6.66
CA GLY A 311 1.42 22.81 -6.30
C GLY A 311 1.37 23.38 -4.88
N ALA A 312 1.74 22.61 -3.87
CA ALA A 312 1.77 23.09 -2.50
C ALA A 312 2.75 24.25 -2.28
N ALA A 313 3.84 24.29 -3.06
CA ALA A 313 4.78 25.42 -3.01
C ALA A 313 4.20 26.70 -3.59
N TRP A 314 3.24 26.60 -4.51
CA TRP A 314 2.45 27.73 -4.98
C TRP A 314 1.43 28.12 -3.92
N TYR A 315 0.43 27.31 -3.69
CA TYR A 315 -0.49 27.40 -2.55
C TYR A 315 -1.21 26.06 -2.31
N VAL A 316 -1.44 25.74 -1.04
CA VAL A 316 -2.04 24.45 -0.67
C VAL A 316 -3.54 24.45 -0.98
N ILE A 317 -3.98 23.43 -1.72
CA ILE A 317 -5.40 23.11 -1.97
C ILE A 317 -5.67 21.64 -1.72
N THR A 318 -6.94 21.28 -1.67
CA THR A 318 -7.40 19.90 -1.49
C THR A 318 -8.41 19.54 -2.57
N GLY A 319 -8.46 18.29 -2.98
CA GLY A 319 -9.45 17.80 -3.94
C GLY A 319 -9.21 18.19 -5.39
N SER A 320 -7.95 18.40 -5.79
CA SER A 320 -7.58 18.66 -7.18
C SER A 320 -7.59 17.38 -8.03
N MET A 321 -7.83 17.54 -9.33
CA MET A 321 -7.84 16.43 -10.29
C MET A 321 -6.45 15.82 -10.45
N GLN A 322 -5.38 16.62 -10.50
CA GLN A 322 -4.02 16.09 -10.67
C GLN A 322 -3.55 15.23 -9.48
N ASP A 323 -3.89 15.63 -8.24
CA ASP A 323 -3.54 14.83 -7.06
C ASP A 323 -4.32 13.51 -7.04
N TRP A 324 -5.58 13.54 -7.47
CA TRP A 324 -6.41 12.35 -7.57
C TRP A 324 -5.89 11.39 -8.66
N ASN A 325 -5.60 11.89 -9.87
CA ASN A 325 -5.07 11.07 -10.97
C ASN A 325 -3.78 10.35 -10.53
N TYR A 326 -2.81 11.07 -9.99
CA TYR A 326 -1.56 10.44 -9.56
C TYR A 326 -1.72 9.56 -8.30
N GLY A 327 -2.62 9.91 -7.40
CA GLY A 327 -2.81 9.18 -6.14
C GLY A 327 -3.62 7.89 -6.26
N TYR A 328 -4.62 7.85 -7.14
CA TYR A 328 -5.57 6.75 -7.26
C TYR A 328 -5.45 5.96 -8.56
N THR A 329 -4.82 6.53 -9.57
CA THR A 329 -4.53 5.88 -10.86
C THR A 329 -3.03 5.89 -11.13
N ASP A 330 -2.60 5.44 -12.29
CA ASP A 330 -1.19 5.47 -12.71
C ASP A 330 -0.83 6.73 -13.51
N ASP A 331 -1.80 7.62 -13.69
CA ASP A 331 -1.75 8.80 -14.53
C ASP A 331 -0.91 9.93 -13.92
N MET A 332 0.15 10.31 -14.57
CA MET A 332 0.97 11.47 -14.20
C MET A 332 0.35 12.76 -14.73
N ASP A 333 -0.62 13.34 -14.03
CA ASP A 333 -1.32 14.57 -14.42
C ASP A 333 -0.58 15.83 -13.94
N ILE A 334 -0.57 16.86 -14.80
CA ILE A 334 -0.01 18.19 -14.53
C ILE A 334 -1.04 19.26 -14.89
N THR A 335 -1.22 20.27 -14.03
CA THR A 335 -2.06 21.44 -14.30
C THR A 335 -1.28 22.49 -15.11
N MET A 336 -1.79 22.84 -16.26
CA MET A 336 -1.21 23.83 -17.20
C MET A 336 -1.99 25.14 -17.17
N GLU A 337 -1.48 26.14 -16.52
CA GLU A 337 -2.01 27.51 -16.53
C GLU A 337 -1.42 28.27 -17.72
N ILE A 338 -2.17 28.44 -18.77
CA ILE A 338 -1.64 28.88 -20.08
C ILE A 338 -2.05 30.32 -20.51
N GLY A 339 -2.62 31.09 -19.59
CA GLY A 339 -3.01 32.48 -19.87
C GLY A 339 -3.35 33.26 -18.61
N GLU A 340 -2.76 34.44 -18.41
CA GLU A 340 -3.12 35.37 -17.32
C GLU A 340 -4.60 35.81 -17.38
N ASN A 341 -5.17 35.90 -18.58
CA ASN A 341 -6.58 36.22 -18.78
C ASN A 341 -7.34 34.94 -19.11
N LYS A 342 -8.32 34.58 -18.28
CA LYS A 342 -9.13 33.37 -18.41
C LYS A 342 -9.95 33.30 -19.68
N TRP A 343 -10.49 34.46 -20.11
CA TRP A 343 -11.29 34.55 -21.33
C TRP A 343 -10.82 35.75 -22.18
N PRO A 344 -9.68 35.61 -22.87
CA PRO A 344 -9.14 36.71 -23.69
C PRO A 344 -9.99 36.96 -24.95
N PRO A 345 -9.85 38.14 -25.60
CA PRO A 345 -10.45 38.37 -26.91
C PRO A 345 -10.05 37.30 -27.92
N ALA A 346 -11.00 36.79 -28.70
CA ALA A 346 -10.78 35.72 -29.67
C ALA A 346 -9.66 36.02 -30.68
N SER A 347 -9.40 37.31 -30.98
CA SER A 347 -8.29 37.72 -31.84
C SER A 347 -6.90 37.35 -31.32
N GLN A 348 -6.76 36.97 -30.06
CA GLN A 348 -5.50 36.49 -29.44
C GLN A 348 -5.30 34.99 -29.58
N LEU A 349 -6.31 34.19 -29.93
CA LEU A 349 -6.28 32.76 -30.05
C LEU A 349 -5.13 32.23 -30.95
N PRO A 350 -4.89 32.84 -32.14
CA PRO A 350 -3.75 32.42 -32.96
C PRO A 350 -2.40 32.61 -32.29
N SER A 351 -2.24 33.62 -31.43
CA SER A 351 -1.01 33.83 -30.67
C SER A 351 -0.83 32.80 -29.56
N PHE A 352 -1.90 32.46 -28.85
CA PHE A 352 -1.89 31.38 -27.88
C PHE A 352 -1.54 30.04 -28.55
N TRP A 353 -2.11 29.75 -29.70
CA TRP A 353 -1.77 28.52 -30.44
C TRP A 353 -0.33 28.49 -30.85
N ALA A 354 0.23 29.59 -31.38
CA ALA A 354 1.62 29.67 -31.77
C ALA A 354 2.59 29.45 -30.60
N LEU A 355 2.20 29.79 -29.37
CA LEU A 355 2.98 29.55 -28.15
C LEU A 355 2.84 28.12 -27.62
N ASN A 356 1.71 27.47 -27.79
CA ASN A 356 1.39 26.21 -27.14
C ASN A 356 1.45 24.99 -28.05
N GLN A 357 1.36 25.12 -29.38
CA GLN A 357 1.32 24.00 -30.32
C GLN A 357 2.51 23.04 -30.12
N GLU A 358 3.74 23.56 -30.10
CA GLU A 358 4.93 22.73 -29.92
C GLU A 358 5.03 22.17 -28.50
N SER A 359 4.64 22.97 -27.50
CA SER A 359 4.58 22.53 -26.11
C SER A 359 3.65 21.32 -25.93
N MET A 360 2.45 21.38 -26.51
CA MET A 360 1.47 20.30 -26.43
C MET A 360 1.95 19.04 -27.14
N LEU A 361 2.55 19.15 -28.32
CA LEU A 361 3.10 17.99 -29.04
C LEU A 361 4.27 17.35 -28.30
N SER A 362 5.24 18.16 -27.85
CA SER A 362 6.41 17.66 -27.15
C SER A 362 6.08 17.04 -25.78
N TYR A 363 5.06 17.60 -25.08
CA TYR A 363 4.58 17.01 -23.83
C TYR A 363 3.88 15.66 -24.06
N MET A 364 3.09 15.55 -25.12
CA MET A 364 2.44 14.31 -25.51
C MET A 364 3.48 13.23 -25.88
N GLU A 365 4.53 13.59 -26.62
CA GLU A 365 5.64 12.69 -26.96
C GLU A 365 6.43 12.21 -25.70
N PHE A 366 6.32 12.91 -24.57
CA PHE A 366 6.96 12.50 -23.32
C PHE A 366 6.41 11.18 -22.78
N VAL A 367 5.21 10.79 -23.14
CA VAL A 367 4.59 9.49 -22.78
C VAL A 367 5.43 8.29 -23.19
N HIS A 368 6.29 8.46 -24.22
CA HIS A 368 7.19 7.42 -24.73
C HIS A 368 8.57 7.40 -24.03
N LYS A 369 8.71 8.02 -22.85
CA LYS A 369 9.96 7.96 -22.07
C LYS A 369 9.93 6.81 -21.08
N GLY A 370 11.14 6.39 -20.63
CA GLY A 370 11.25 5.42 -19.55
C GLY A 370 11.30 3.97 -20.03
N ILE A 371 10.49 3.11 -19.43
CA ILE A 371 10.46 1.67 -19.70
C ILE A 371 9.01 1.27 -20.00
N HIS A 372 8.82 0.52 -21.08
CA HIS A 372 7.52 -0.04 -21.46
C HIS A 372 7.68 -1.50 -21.89
N GLY A 373 6.59 -2.21 -22.00
CA GLY A 373 6.59 -3.59 -22.46
C GLY A 373 5.32 -4.33 -22.07
N LEU A 374 5.33 -5.64 -22.23
CA LEU A 374 4.21 -6.52 -21.92
C LEU A 374 4.52 -7.35 -20.68
N VAL A 375 3.50 -7.62 -19.88
CA VAL A 375 3.52 -8.68 -18.86
C VAL A 375 2.56 -9.78 -19.29
N THR A 376 3.13 -10.95 -19.60
CA THR A 376 2.35 -12.08 -20.10
C THR A 376 2.63 -13.34 -19.29
N SER A 377 1.72 -14.28 -19.34
CA SER A 377 1.95 -15.65 -18.88
C SER A 377 2.90 -16.38 -19.80
N THR A 378 3.42 -17.56 -19.38
CA THR A 378 4.20 -18.47 -20.23
C THR A 378 3.43 -18.99 -21.46
N THR A 379 2.12 -18.79 -21.50
CA THR A 379 1.27 -19.11 -22.67
C THR A 379 0.96 -17.91 -23.55
N GLY A 380 1.52 -16.73 -23.22
CA GLY A 380 1.35 -15.49 -23.98
C GLY A 380 0.04 -14.75 -23.67
N GLN A 381 -0.69 -15.12 -22.60
CA GLN A 381 -1.89 -14.36 -22.17
C GLN A 381 -1.48 -13.10 -21.43
N PRO A 382 -2.13 -11.94 -21.69
CA PRO A 382 -1.91 -10.73 -20.91
C PRO A 382 -2.24 -10.93 -19.43
N LEU A 383 -1.52 -10.26 -18.57
CA LEU A 383 -1.72 -10.35 -17.12
C LEU A 383 -2.01 -8.97 -16.52
N ASN A 384 -3.01 -8.92 -15.64
CA ASN A 384 -3.19 -7.78 -14.74
C ASN A 384 -2.07 -7.86 -13.68
N ALA A 385 -1.02 -7.10 -13.90
CA ALA A 385 0.20 -7.13 -13.09
C ALA A 385 0.51 -5.75 -12.49
N VAL A 386 1.27 -5.77 -11.41
CA VAL A 386 1.82 -4.59 -10.76
C VAL A 386 3.31 -4.50 -11.09
N ILE A 387 3.75 -3.34 -11.54
CA ILE A 387 5.16 -3.02 -11.80
C ILE A 387 5.68 -2.11 -10.70
N THR A 388 6.69 -2.54 -9.99
CA THR A 388 7.38 -1.75 -8.96
C THR A 388 8.80 -1.45 -9.37
N VAL A 389 9.31 -0.30 -8.93
CA VAL A 389 10.71 0.14 -9.12
C VAL A 389 11.40 0.17 -7.77
N GLN A 390 12.52 -0.52 -7.63
CA GLN A 390 13.26 -0.55 -6.36
C GLN A 390 13.66 0.86 -5.91
N GLY A 391 13.22 1.24 -4.71
CA GLY A 391 13.50 2.57 -4.13
C GLY A 391 12.56 3.67 -4.59
N ASN A 392 11.44 3.33 -5.26
CA ASN A 392 10.34 4.22 -5.57
C ASN A 392 9.03 3.58 -5.11
N ASP A 393 8.27 4.29 -4.29
CA ASP A 393 7.05 3.77 -3.66
C ASP A 393 5.81 3.84 -4.59
N LYS A 394 5.93 4.45 -5.77
CA LYS A 394 4.85 4.47 -6.77
C LYS A 394 4.91 3.21 -7.63
N ALA A 395 3.97 2.30 -7.42
CA ALA A 395 3.69 1.21 -8.34
C ALA A 395 2.80 1.67 -9.49
N ILE A 396 2.88 0.99 -10.63
CA ILE A 396 1.92 1.11 -11.73
C ILE A 396 1.34 -0.26 -12.09
N HIS A 397 0.23 -0.27 -12.82
CA HIS A 397 -0.47 -1.47 -13.25
C HIS A 397 -0.34 -1.65 -14.76
N THR A 398 -0.45 -2.90 -15.21
CA THR A 398 -0.63 -3.20 -16.63
C THR A 398 -2.07 -2.98 -17.04
N ASP A 399 -2.31 -2.63 -18.31
CA ASP A 399 -3.63 -2.81 -18.90
C ASP A 399 -3.96 -4.32 -18.93
N PRO A 400 -5.06 -4.77 -18.31
CA PRO A 400 -5.38 -6.19 -18.23
C PRO A 400 -5.82 -6.80 -19.57
N ASP A 401 -6.26 -5.98 -20.55
CA ASP A 401 -6.77 -6.45 -21.83
C ASP A 401 -5.63 -6.80 -22.78
N VAL A 402 -4.53 -6.05 -22.73
CA VAL A 402 -3.35 -6.23 -23.60
C VAL A 402 -2.09 -6.62 -22.83
N GLY A 403 -2.02 -6.31 -21.54
CA GLY A 403 -0.91 -6.66 -20.66
C GLY A 403 0.27 -5.71 -20.73
N ASP A 404 0.12 -4.56 -21.38
CA ASP A 404 1.19 -3.58 -21.48
C ASP A 404 1.33 -2.71 -20.24
N TYR A 405 2.52 -2.13 -20.09
CA TYR A 405 2.83 -1.17 -19.04
C TYR A 405 3.75 -0.06 -19.56
N HIS A 406 3.60 1.12 -19.03
CA HIS A 406 4.39 2.29 -19.38
C HIS A 406 4.86 3.00 -18.12
N ARG A 407 6.12 2.79 -17.73
CA ARG A 407 6.71 3.42 -16.54
C ARG A 407 7.61 4.58 -16.94
N LEU A 408 7.12 5.80 -16.76
CA LEU A 408 7.90 7.01 -17.02
C LEU A 408 9.07 7.10 -16.03
N LEU A 409 10.29 7.13 -16.55
CA LEU A 409 11.54 7.21 -15.80
C LEU A 409 12.57 8.04 -16.56
N LEU A 410 13.40 8.76 -15.81
CA LEU A 410 14.52 9.49 -16.37
C LEU A 410 15.66 8.53 -16.77
N PRO A 411 16.63 8.98 -17.59
CA PRO A 411 17.80 8.17 -17.95
C PRO A 411 18.53 7.63 -16.71
N GLY A 412 18.75 6.30 -16.66
CA GLY A 412 19.35 5.65 -15.49
C GLY A 412 19.27 4.14 -15.54
N ASN A 413 19.73 3.48 -14.46
CA ASN A 413 19.62 2.04 -14.28
C ASN A 413 18.61 1.76 -13.16
N TYR A 414 17.62 0.94 -13.46
CA TYR A 414 16.51 0.64 -12.56
C TYR A 414 16.37 -0.86 -12.37
N THR A 415 15.89 -1.26 -11.21
CA THR A 415 15.47 -2.64 -10.94
C THR A 415 13.95 -2.63 -10.87
N LEU A 416 13.32 -3.29 -11.85
CA LEU A 416 11.87 -3.44 -11.93
C LEU A 416 11.45 -4.84 -11.50
N THR A 417 10.32 -4.94 -10.80
CA THR A 417 9.67 -6.23 -10.50
C THR A 417 8.24 -6.20 -11.03
N ALA A 418 7.90 -7.20 -11.83
CA ALA A 418 6.53 -7.48 -12.26
C ALA A 418 5.94 -8.58 -11.37
N SER A 419 4.74 -8.35 -10.84
CA SER A 419 3.99 -9.32 -10.03
C SER A 419 2.53 -9.36 -10.46
N ALA A 420 1.96 -10.57 -10.53
CA ALA A 420 0.55 -10.79 -10.84
C ALA A 420 -0.03 -11.87 -9.94
N TYR A 421 -1.30 -11.75 -9.60
CA TYR A 421 -1.98 -12.75 -8.79
C TYR A 421 -1.90 -14.15 -9.44
N GLY A 422 -1.42 -15.13 -8.70
CA GLY A 422 -1.27 -16.51 -9.16
C GLY A 422 0.01 -16.78 -9.97
N TYR A 423 0.95 -15.85 -9.99
CA TYR A 423 2.20 -15.98 -10.71
C TYR A 423 3.41 -15.68 -9.83
N ILE A 424 4.55 -16.26 -10.18
CA ILE A 424 5.83 -16.02 -9.53
C ILE A 424 6.36 -14.66 -10.01
N PRO A 425 6.64 -13.70 -9.13
CA PRO A 425 7.18 -12.40 -9.52
C PRO A 425 8.53 -12.52 -10.24
N GLN A 426 8.76 -11.64 -11.22
CA GLN A 426 10.02 -11.56 -11.96
C GLN A 426 10.66 -10.19 -11.79
N THR A 427 11.96 -10.17 -11.50
CA THR A 427 12.76 -8.94 -11.33
C THR A 427 13.81 -8.83 -12.42
N ALA A 428 13.98 -7.62 -12.98
CA ALA A 428 14.96 -7.33 -14.01
C ALA A 428 15.70 -6.00 -13.74
N GLN A 429 16.98 -5.94 -14.16
CA GLN A 429 17.72 -4.68 -14.21
C GLN A 429 17.69 -4.11 -15.62
N ILE A 430 17.19 -2.90 -15.76
CA ILE A 430 16.89 -2.27 -17.03
C ILE A 430 17.53 -0.88 -17.06
N THR A 431 18.13 -0.52 -18.20
CA THR A 431 18.74 0.80 -18.40
C THR A 431 17.82 1.65 -19.28
N VAL A 432 17.43 2.82 -18.80
CA VAL A 432 16.78 3.87 -19.58
C VAL A 432 17.87 4.71 -20.27
N PRO A 433 17.86 4.82 -21.62
CA PRO A 433 18.85 5.58 -22.35
C PRO A 433 18.64 7.10 -22.19
N ALA A 434 19.65 7.90 -22.59
CA ALA A 434 19.55 9.36 -22.56
C ALA A 434 18.49 9.92 -23.52
N SER A 435 18.10 9.16 -24.54
CA SER A 435 17.03 9.50 -25.49
C SER A 435 16.20 8.25 -25.82
N GLY A 436 14.88 8.41 -25.96
CA GLY A 436 13.94 7.33 -26.20
C GLY A 436 13.56 6.57 -24.92
N SER A 437 13.12 5.34 -25.08
CA SER A 437 12.69 4.42 -24.04
C SER A 437 13.40 3.07 -24.17
N THR A 438 13.12 2.17 -23.23
CA THR A 438 13.56 0.77 -23.31
C THR A 438 12.33 -0.13 -23.24
N GLU A 439 12.19 -1.00 -24.21
CA GLU A 439 11.19 -2.07 -24.16
C GLU A 439 11.73 -3.24 -23.33
N TYR A 440 10.93 -3.74 -22.40
CA TYR A 440 11.24 -4.95 -21.64
C TYR A 440 9.95 -5.73 -21.32
N ASN A 441 9.87 -6.97 -21.85
CA ASN A 441 8.72 -7.83 -21.64
C ASN A 441 8.97 -8.81 -20.49
N PHE A 442 8.02 -8.90 -19.54
CA PHE A 442 8.03 -9.88 -18.47
C PHE A 442 7.17 -11.10 -18.86
N ILE A 443 7.70 -12.31 -18.63
CA ILE A 443 6.97 -13.55 -18.84
C ILE A 443 6.89 -14.28 -17.52
N LEU A 444 5.73 -14.22 -16.85
CA LEU A 444 5.55 -14.78 -15.52
C LEU A 444 5.12 -16.25 -15.60
N SER A 445 5.75 -17.07 -14.76
CA SER A 445 5.36 -18.47 -14.57
C SER A 445 4.24 -18.57 -13.53
N PRO A 446 3.23 -19.44 -13.74
CA PRO A 446 2.21 -19.68 -12.74
C PRO A 446 2.84 -20.15 -11.43
N ALA A 447 2.35 -19.64 -10.30
CA ALA A 447 2.67 -20.12 -8.97
C ALA A 447 2.04 -21.51 -8.75
N ALA A 448 2.65 -22.31 -7.89
CA ALA A 448 2.03 -23.54 -7.42
C ALA A 448 0.71 -23.21 -6.70
N THR A 449 -0.24 -24.13 -6.72
CA THR A 449 -1.49 -23.97 -5.97
C THR A 449 -1.56 -24.98 -4.83
N VAL A 450 -2.02 -24.52 -3.67
CA VAL A 450 -2.17 -25.33 -2.47
C VAL A 450 -3.58 -25.20 -1.91
N ASP A 451 -4.00 -26.18 -1.12
CA ASP A 451 -5.24 -26.09 -0.35
C ASP A 451 -4.91 -25.49 1.03
N LEU A 452 -5.45 -24.31 1.34
CA LEU A 452 -5.35 -23.72 2.67
C LEU A 452 -6.35 -24.40 3.60
N MET A 453 -5.86 -25.09 4.62
CA MET A 453 -6.64 -25.66 5.72
C MET A 453 -6.36 -24.83 6.98
N GLY A 454 -7.30 -24.01 7.37
CA GLY A 454 -7.12 -23.11 8.51
C GLY A 454 -8.09 -23.42 9.64
N GLN A 455 -7.74 -22.95 10.82
CA GLN A 455 -8.58 -22.98 12.01
C GLN A 455 -8.52 -21.61 12.68
N ILE A 456 -9.62 -21.16 13.26
CA ILE A 456 -9.64 -20.00 14.13
C ILE A 456 -9.98 -20.47 15.55
N ARG A 457 -9.11 -20.14 16.51
CA ARG A 457 -9.26 -20.55 17.92
C ARG A 457 -9.09 -19.36 18.86
N ASP A 458 -9.65 -19.46 20.04
CA ASP A 458 -9.38 -18.55 21.17
C ASP A 458 -8.06 -18.93 21.88
N VAL A 459 -7.66 -18.11 22.85
CA VAL A 459 -6.41 -18.32 23.62
C VAL A 459 -6.44 -19.59 24.49
N GLU A 460 -7.60 -20.12 24.80
CA GLU A 460 -7.77 -21.40 25.49
C GLU A 460 -7.75 -22.60 24.52
N GLY A 461 -7.57 -22.36 23.22
CA GLY A 461 -7.47 -23.35 22.17
C GLY A 461 -8.81 -23.92 21.68
N TYR A 462 -9.94 -23.29 22.02
CA TYR A 462 -11.24 -23.69 21.49
C TYR A 462 -11.51 -23.05 20.14
N GLY A 463 -12.08 -23.83 19.22
CA GLY A 463 -12.49 -23.32 17.91
C GLY A 463 -13.64 -22.32 17.99
N ILE A 464 -13.57 -21.26 17.22
CA ILE A 464 -14.62 -20.23 17.14
C ILE A 464 -15.49 -20.51 15.93
N PRO A 465 -16.75 -20.93 16.13
CA PRO A 465 -17.61 -21.36 15.03
C PRO A 465 -18.32 -20.21 14.33
N ASN A 466 -18.82 -20.52 13.12
CA ASN A 466 -19.73 -19.65 12.34
C ASN A 466 -19.17 -18.30 11.92
N LEU A 467 -17.86 -18.10 11.94
CA LEU A 467 -17.23 -16.91 11.36
C LEU A 467 -17.20 -17.02 9.84
N THR A 468 -17.48 -15.92 9.17
CA THR A 468 -17.16 -15.76 7.76
C THR A 468 -15.68 -15.47 7.63
N VAL A 469 -14.97 -16.32 6.90
CA VAL A 469 -13.54 -16.18 6.61
C VAL A 469 -13.42 -15.70 5.17
N THR A 470 -12.77 -14.56 4.95
CA THR A 470 -12.58 -14.00 3.62
C THR A 470 -11.09 -13.88 3.33
N LEU A 471 -10.68 -14.39 2.18
CA LEU A 471 -9.33 -14.32 1.66
C LEU A 471 -9.30 -13.35 0.47
N ASN A 472 -8.34 -12.43 0.42
CA ASN A 472 -8.20 -11.41 -0.63
C ASN A 472 -7.67 -11.96 -1.96
N THR A 473 -8.16 -13.11 -2.39
CA THR A 473 -7.92 -13.63 -3.74
C THR A 473 -8.56 -12.72 -4.80
N VAL A 474 -8.23 -12.92 -6.07
CA VAL A 474 -8.86 -12.19 -7.18
C VAL A 474 -9.70 -13.16 -8.02
N PRO A 475 -11.06 -13.09 -7.95
CA PRO A 475 -11.87 -12.29 -7.01
C PRO A 475 -11.75 -12.82 -5.56
N PRO A 476 -12.11 -12.02 -4.54
CA PRO A 476 -12.10 -12.44 -3.14
C PRO A 476 -12.95 -13.69 -2.91
N ARG A 477 -12.45 -14.63 -2.09
CA ARG A 477 -13.14 -15.89 -1.76
C ARG A 477 -13.50 -15.92 -0.30
N SER A 478 -14.66 -16.50 0.02
CA SER A 478 -15.14 -16.65 1.40
C SER A 478 -15.46 -18.11 1.72
N SER A 479 -15.26 -18.48 2.98
CA SER A 479 -15.60 -19.75 3.59
C SER A 479 -16.27 -19.48 4.94
N THR A 480 -16.85 -20.50 5.56
CA THR A 480 -17.43 -20.37 6.91
C THR A 480 -16.74 -21.36 7.83
N ALA A 481 -16.28 -20.89 8.99
CA ALA A 481 -15.70 -21.73 10.01
C ALA A 481 -16.76 -22.69 10.59
N ASP A 482 -16.42 -23.95 10.69
CA ASP A 482 -17.29 -24.99 11.25
C ASP A 482 -17.40 -24.92 12.78
N THR A 483 -18.01 -25.92 13.41
CA THR A 483 -18.17 -25.98 14.87
C THR A 483 -16.86 -26.08 15.65
N ASN A 484 -15.75 -26.42 15.00
CA ASN A 484 -14.41 -26.50 15.56
C ASN A 484 -13.53 -25.31 15.15
N GLY A 485 -14.11 -24.31 14.47
CA GLY A 485 -13.37 -23.18 13.94
C GLY A 485 -12.62 -23.49 12.65
N SER A 486 -12.79 -24.66 12.04
CA SER A 486 -12.04 -25.06 10.83
C SER A 486 -12.68 -24.52 9.56
N PHE A 487 -11.85 -24.11 8.61
CA PHE A 487 -12.25 -23.64 7.28
C PHE A 487 -11.26 -24.11 6.21
N MET A 488 -11.67 -24.04 4.94
CA MET A 488 -10.81 -24.48 3.84
C MET A 488 -11.02 -23.61 2.60
N PHE A 489 -9.93 -23.35 1.90
CA PHE A 489 -9.92 -22.82 0.54
C PHE A 489 -9.09 -23.74 -0.34
N MET A 490 -9.66 -24.20 -1.44
CA MET A 490 -9.00 -25.13 -2.35
C MET A 490 -8.28 -24.39 -3.47
N GLN A 491 -7.12 -24.89 -3.89
CA GLN A 491 -6.37 -24.42 -5.06
C GLN A 491 -6.11 -22.91 -5.02
N ILE A 492 -5.52 -22.46 -3.94
CA ILE A 492 -5.04 -21.08 -3.82
C ILE A 492 -3.59 -21.04 -4.32
N PRO A 493 -3.21 -20.10 -5.18
CA PRO A 493 -1.81 -19.91 -5.55
C PRO A 493 -0.94 -19.61 -4.32
N GLU A 494 0.30 -20.10 -4.31
CA GLU A 494 1.26 -19.70 -3.27
C GLU A 494 1.51 -18.18 -3.35
N GLY A 495 1.58 -17.51 -2.20
CA GLY A 495 1.78 -16.06 -2.11
C GLY A 495 1.33 -15.44 -0.81
N TYR A 496 1.45 -14.11 -0.71
CA TYR A 496 0.98 -13.34 0.44
C TYR A 496 -0.51 -13.05 0.31
N TYR A 497 -1.22 -13.24 1.42
CA TYR A 497 -2.67 -13.05 1.50
C TYR A 497 -3.06 -12.27 2.75
N HIS A 498 -4.08 -11.44 2.60
CA HIS A 498 -4.83 -10.88 3.72
C HIS A 498 -6.05 -11.76 4.00
N ILE A 499 -6.24 -12.18 5.25
CA ILE A 499 -7.36 -12.97 5.69
C ILE A 499 -8.16 -12.22 6.76
N THR A 500 -9.48 -12.21 6.59
CA THR A 500 -10.41 -11.52 7.48
C THR A 500 -11.40 -12.51 8.09
N PHE A 501 -11.62 -12.43 9.39
CA PHE A 501 -12.63 -13.21 10.13
C PHE A 501 -13.72 -12.26 10.62
N SER A 502 -14.95 -12.46 10.19
CA SER A 502 -16.07 -11.58 10.50
C SER A 502 -17.30 -12.31 11.01
N ASN A 503 -18.10 -11.60 11.80
CA ASN A 503 -19.43 -12.03 12.24
C ASN A 503 -20.43 -10.94 11.84
N ALA A 504 -21.45 -11.30 11.05
CA ALA A 504 -22.56 -10.43 10.64
C ALA A 504 -22.14 -8.99 10.25
N ASN A 505 -21.14 -8.82 9.42
CA ASN A 505 -20.57 -7.56 8.91
C ASN A 505 -19.62 -6.81 9.87
N THR A 506 -19.23 -7.41 10.99
CA THR A 506 -18.20 -6.84 11.87
C THR A 506 -16.96 -7.71 11.75
N THR A 507 -15.83 -7.10 11.34
CA THR A 507 -14.51 -7.76 11.38
C THR A 507 -14.10 -7.94 12.83
N LEU A 508 -13.80 -9.19 13.22
CA LEU A 508 -13.33 -9.55 14.55
C LEU A 508 -11.79 -9.64 14.58
N TYR A 509 -11.20 -10.19 13.52
CA TYR A 509 -9.78 -10.39 13.40
C TYR A 509 -9.38 -10.38 11.93
N GLU A 510 -8.20 -9.86 11.65
CA GLU A 510 -7.57 -9.87 10.32
C GLU A 510 -6.06 -9.89 10.45
N THR A 511 -5.39 -10.52 9.50
CA THR A 511 -3.93 -10.59 9.43
C THR A 511 -3.45 -10.88 8.03
N ASP A 512 -2.17 -10.60 7.78
CA ASP A 512 -1.47 -10.99 6.56
C ASP A 512 -0.65 -12.26 6.83
N PHE A 513 -0.57 -13.16 5.84
CA PHE A 513 0.24 -14.36 5.96
C PHE A 513 0.77 -14.84 4.61
N LEU A 514 1.86 -15.60 4.64
CA LEU A 514 2.44 -16.24 3.47
C LEU A 514 1.92 -17.68 3.36
N LEU A 515 1.16 -17.97 2.28
CA LEU A 515 0.69 -19.31 1.95
C LEU A 515 1.71 -20.01 1.06
N THR A 516 2.19 -21.17 1.50
CA THR A 516 3.11 -22.04 0.76
C THR A 516 2.68 -23.50 0.92
N THR A 517 3.28 -24.41 0.16
CA THR A 517 3.09 -25.87 0.32
C THR A 517 3.46 -26.34 1.74
N GLU A 518 4.40 -25.66 2.39
CA GLU A 518 4.86 -26.01 3.73
C GLU A 518 4.04 -25.35 4.84
N ASN A 519 3.39 -24.22 4.54
CA ASN A 519 2.60 -23.42 5.47
C ASN A 519 1.15 -23.28 5.00
N ASN A 520 0.51 -24.39 4.62
CA ASN A 520 -0.87 -24.44 4.14
C ASN A 520 -1.88 -24.97 5.16
N ASN A 521 -1.41 -25.29 6.35
CA ASN A 521 -2.24 -25.70 7.48
C ASN A 521 -1.81 -24.88 8.71
N CYS A 522 -2.69 -24.02 9.19
CA CYS A 522 -2.35 -23.05 10.23
C CYS A 522 -3.54 -22.80 11.17
N VAL A 523 -3.23 -22.38 12.38
CA VAL A 523 -4.21 -21.98 13.39
C VAL A 523 -4.06 -20.49 13.65
N PHE A 524 -5.11 -19.74 13.36
CA PHE A 524 -5.22 -18.30 13.65
C PHE A 524 -5.76 -18.14 15.08
N ASN A 525 -5.05 -17.39 15.92
CA ASN A 525 -5.42 -17.20 17.31
C ASN A 525 -6.16 -15.89 17.48
N PHE A 526 -7.44 -15.96 17.78
CA PHE A 526 -8.26 -14.81 18.12
C PHE A 526 -7.97 -14.39 19.56
N ILE A 527 -7.50 -13.17 19.72
CA ILE A 527 -7.25 -12.57 21.03
C ILE A 527 -8.33 -11.51 21.27
N GLU A 528 -9.17 -11.71 22.27
CA GLU A 528 -10.15 -10.69 22.63
C GLU A 528 -9.43 -9.42 23.10
N PRO A 529 -9.74 -8.25 22.49
CA PRO A 529 -9.05 -7.03 22.85
C PRO A 529 -9.34 -6.64 24.31
N LEU A 530 -8.30 -6.34 25.07
CA LEU A 530 -8.39 -5.78 26.41
C LEU A 530 -9.09 -4.41 26.36
N VAL A 531 -10.13 -4.23 27.17
CA VAL A 531 -10.79 -2.94 27.29
C VAL A 531 -10.00 -2.08 28.26
N LEU A 532 -9.33 -1.04 27.74
CA LEU A 532 -8.51 -0.11 28.52
C LEU A 532 -9.33 1.04 29.12
N PHE A 533 -10.37 1.43 28.41
CA PHE A 533 -11.31 2.45 28.81
C PHE A 533 -12.70 2.14 28.23
N TYR A 534 -13.72 2.32 29.02
CA TYR A 534 -15.11 2.25 28.61
C TYR A 534 -15.95 3.27 29.34
N ASP A 535 -16.73 4.05 28.61
CA ASP A 535 -17.69 5.00 29.13
C ASP A 535 -19.07 4.76 28.49
N PRO A 536 -20.06 4.31 29.27
CA PRO A 536 -21.43 4.13 28.81
C PRO A 536 -22.21 5.45 28.70
N CYS A 537 -21.52 6.59 28.71
CA CYS A 537 -22.06 7.93 28.51
C CYS A 537 -23.17 8.34 29.50
N GLU A 538 -23.23 7.74 30.71
CA GLU A 538 -24.21 8.04 31.74
C GLU A 538 -23.85 9.28 32.58
N SER A 539 -22.59 9.78 32.46
CA SER A 539 -22.11 10.94 33.19
C SER A 539 -20.96 11.65 32.48
N LEU A 540 -20.65 12.88 32.85
CA LEU A 540 -19.44 13.57 32.35
C LEU A 540 -18.23 13.37 33.28
N SER A 541 -18.24 12.42 34.19
CA SER A 541 -17.17 12.26 35.20
C SER A 541 -15.79 12.00 34.63
N ASN A 542 -15.72 11.36 33.45
CA ASN A 542 -14.47 11.07 32.73
C ASN A 542 -14.02 12.23 31.85
N TRP A 543 -14.82 13.27 31.70
CA TRP A 543 -14.64 14.28 30.66
C TRP A 543 -14.51 15.69 31.25
N THR A 544 -13.65 16.48 30.62
CA THR A 544 -13.57 17.92 30.75
C THR A 544 -14.25 18.55 29.53
N ALA A 545 -15.29 19.35 29.81
CA ALA A 545 -16.11 19.95 28.77
C ALA A 545 -15.88 21.46 28.64
N SER A 546 -15.79 21.94 27.39
CA SER A 546 -15.88 23.36 27.05
C SER A 546 -17.17 23.57 26.24
N GLY A 547 -18.06 24.40 26.73
CA GLY A 547 -19.41 24.59 26.22
C GLY A 547 -20.46 23.72 26.91
N PRO A 548 -21.70 23.68 26.41
CA PRO A 548 -22.84 23.09 27.12
C PRO A 548 -22.98 21.56 26.89
N TRP A 549 -21.87 20.82 26.88
CA TRP A 549 -21.95 19.35 26.86
C TRP A 549 -22.73 18.83 28.07
N GLY A 550 -23.59 17.86 27.87
CA GLY A 550 -24.41 17.27 28.90
C GLY A 550 -24.87 15.87 28.61
N VAL A 551 -25.38 15.20 29.63
CA VAL A 551 -26.04 13.90 29.50
C VAL A 551 -27.54 14.10 29.33
N VAL A 552 -28.14 13.46 28.37
CA VAL A 552 -29.58 13.45 28.09
C VAL A 552 -30.08 12.03 27.87
N THR A 553 -31.39 11.84 27.97
CA THR A 553 -32.02 10.59 27.55
C THR A 553 -32.45 10.74 26.09
N TYR A 554 -31.90 9.94 25.20
CA TYR A 554 -32.22 9.91 23.79
C TYR A 554 -32.60 8.48 23.36
N GLN A 555 -33.81 8.31 22.81
CA GLN A 555 -34.36 6.99 22.42
C GLN A 555 -34.41 5.95 23.56
N GLY A 556 -34.40 6.39 24.81
CA GLY A 556 -34.49 5.52 25.99
C GLY A 556 -33.13 5.24 26.68
N GLU A 557 -32.03 5.61 26.07
CA GLU A 557 -30.67 5.46 26.59
C GLU A 557 -30.10 6.78 27.08
N SER A 558 -29.16 6.73 28.02
CA SER A 558 -28.40 7.89 28.50
C SER A 558 -27.21 8.13 27.54
N VAL A 559 -27.07 9.33 27.02
CA VAL A 559 -26.06 9.66 26.02
C VAL A 559 -25.43 11.02 26.31
N ILE A 560 -24.20 11.24 25.87
CA ILE A 560 -23.53 12.54 25.94
C ILE A 560 -23.80 13.32 24.64
N THR A 561 -24.20 14.59 24.76
CA THR A 561 -24.41 15.48 23.63
C THR A 561 -23.79 16.85 23.88
N ASP A 562 -23.36 17.50 22.79
CA ASP A 562 -22.93 18.91 22.79
C ASP A 562 -24.08 19.88 22.91
N SER A 563 -25.33 19.43 22.71
CA SER A 563 -26.54 20.23 22.54
C SER A 563 -27.68 19.81 23.45
N PRO A 564 -27.49 19.70 24.79
CA PRO A 564 -28.50 19.17 25.74
C PRO A 564 -29.78 19.99 25.83
N ASN A 565 -29.80 21.22 25.34
CA ASN A 565 -30.91 22.17 25.44
C ASN A 565 -31.47 22.57 24.05
N GLY A 566 -31.25 21.80 23.02
CA GLY A 566 -31.64 22.11 21.64
C GLY A 566 -30.40 22.30 20.75
N ASN A 567 -30.58 22.88 19.58
CA ASN A 567 -29.48 22.99 18.58
C ASN A 567 -28.21 23.68 19.13
N TYR A 568 -27.04 23.29 18.59
CA TYR A 568 -25.82 24.06 18.85
C TYR A 568 -25.95 25.49 18.27
N GLY A 569 -25.09 26.40 18.72
CA GLY A 569 -25.12 27.81 18.27
C GLY A 569 -24.19 28.01 17.08
N ASN A 570 -24.35 29.12 16.37
CA ASN A 570 -23.45 29.56 15.30
C ASN A 570 -22.10 30.06 15.85
N ASN A 571 -21.01 29.87 15.06
CA ASN A 571 -19.67 30.31 15.43
C ASN A 571 -19.20 29.80 16.79
N VAL A 572 -19.50 28.54 17.12
CA VAL A 572 -19.09 27.95 18.38
C VAL A 572 -17.99 26.90 18.18
N THR A 573 -17.15 26.81 19.22
CA THR A 573 -16.26 25.67 19.38
C THR A 573 -16.58 25.03 20.72
N ARG A 574 -16.98 23.75 20.70
CA ARG A 574 -17.33 22.98 21.88
C ARG A 574 -16.43 21.76 21.97
N ILE A 575 -15.83 21.52 23.11
CA ILE A 575 -14.86 20.43 23.28
C ILE A 575 -15.32 19.54 24.42
N LEU A 576 -15.33 18.25 24.17
CA LEU A 576 -15.44 17.18 25.16
C LEU A 576 -14.12 16.42 25.17
N GLN A 577 -13.31 16.55 26.20
CA GLN A 577 -11.96 15.98 26.28
C GLN A 577 -11.86 15.01 27.45
N LEU A 578 -11.22 13.86 27.23
CA LEU A 578 -10.90 12.92 28.29
C LEU A 578 -10.01 13.59 29.35
N THR A 579 -10.42 13.54 30.63
CA THR A 579 -9.74 14.25 31.70
C THR A 579 -8.37 13.65 32.03
N ASN A 580 -8.31 12.33 32.08
CA ASN A 580 -7.07 11.58 32.32
C ASN A 580 -6.65 10.79 31.08
N PRO A 581 -5.35 10.70 30.80
CA PRO A 581 -4.90 9.89 29.66
C PRO A 581 -5.06 8.40 29.93
N ILE A 582 -5.19 7.63 28.87
CA ILE A 582 -5.15 6.17 28.90
C ILE A 582 -3.74 5.72 28.48
N SER A 583 -3.12 4.83 29.25
CA SER A 583 -1.82 4.25 28.90
C SER A 583 -1.99 3.21 27.79
N LEU A 584 -1.17 3.36 26.75
CA LEU A 584 -1.03 2.35 25.67
C LEU A 584 0.34 1.65 25.74
N GLU A 585 0.98 1.65 26.91
CA GLU A 585 2.21 0.90 27.16
C GLU A 585 1.91 -0.60 27.09
N ASN A 586 2.70 -1.33 26.31
CA ASN A 586 2.51 -2.76 26.02
C ASN A 586 1.15 -3.10 25.38
N ILE A 587 0.55 -2.18 24.64
CA ILE A 587 -0.72 -2.41 23.93
C ILE A 587 -0.46 -2.37 22.43
N LEU A 588 -0.84 -3.43 21.74
CA LEU A 588 -0.82 -3.55 20.28
C LEU A 588 -2.19 -3.23 19.70
N ASN A 589 -2.20 -2.64 18.50
CA ASN A 589 -3.40 -2.33 17.73
C ASN A 589 -4.50 -1.62 18.56
N PRO A 590 -4.19 -0.53 19.28
CA PRO A 590 -5.18 0.18 20.06
C PRO A 590 -6.19 0.88 19.15
N ILE A 591 -7.47 0.75 19.50
CA ILE A 591 -8.61 1.29 18.75
C ILE A 591 -9.49 2.11 19.70
N LEU A 592 -9.84 3.34 19.26
CA LEU A 592 -10.96 4.09 19.81
C LEU A 592 -12.23 3.70 19.04
N SER A 593 -13.28 3.31 19.73
CA SER A 593 -14.61 3.11 19.14
C SER A 593 -15.69 3.81 19.95
N PHE A 594 -16.76 4.25 19.29
CA PHE A 594 -17.92 4.85 19.93
C PHE A 594 -19.15 4.73 19.04
N LYS A 595 -20.33 4.69 19.63
CA LYS A 595 -21.59 4.82 18.89
C LYS A 595 -21.99 6.27 18.79
N THR A 596 -22.56 6.66 17.67
CA THR A 596 -23.03 8.03 17.48
C THR A 596 -24.21 8.12 16.52
N ILE A 597 -25.04 9.12 16.78
CA ILE A 597 -26.02 9.73 15.86
C ILE A 597 -25.68 11.21 15.84
N TYR A 598 -25.76 11.85 14.69
CA TYR A 598 -25.52 13.30 14.60
C TYR A 598 -26.32 13.94 13.48
N ALA A 599 -26.61 15.24 13.69
CA ALA A 599 -27.14 16.14 12.68
C ALA A 599 -26.33 17.43 12.75
N LEU A 600 -25.56 17.68 11.70
CA LEU A 600 -24.68 18.82 11.52
C LEU A 600 -25.00 19.47 10.17
N GLU A 601 -24.72 20.76 10.01
CA GLU A 601 -24.78 21.36 8.68
C GLU A 601 -23.71 20.73 7.80
N ASN A 602 -24.15 20.08 6.71
CA ASN A 602 -23.25 19.30 5.86
C ASN A 602 -22.19 20.18 5.20
N GLY A 603 -20.91 19.83 5.43
CA GLY A 603 -19.76 20.56 4.86
C GLY A 603 -19.47 21.90 5.50
N TYR A 604 -20.19 22.32 6.57
CA TYR A 604 -19.98 23.60 7.26
C TYR A 604 -19.74 23.43 8.76
N ASP A 605 -20.43 22.49 9.39
CA ASP A 605 -20.25 22.17 10.78
C ASP A 605 -19.64 20.80 10.95
N PHE A 606 -18.69 20.69 11.84
CA PHE A 606 -17.86 19.49 11.97
C PHE A 606 -17.72 19.05 13.42
N VAL A 607 -17.67 17.74 13.64
CA VAL A 607 -17.13 17.17 14.86
C VAL A 607 -15.83 16.44 14.53
N TYR A 608 -14.72 17.00 14.97
CA TYR A 608 -13.41 16.35 14.86
C TYR A 608 -13.23 15.36 16.02
N VAL A 609 -12.84 14.14 15.68
CA VAL A 609 -12.39 13.12 16.62
C VAL A 609 -10.87 13.23 16.67
N GLN A 610 -10.31 13.57 17.82
CA GLN A 610 -8.90 13.90 17.93
C GLN A 610 -8.22 13.15 19.06
N ALA A 611 -6.93 12.82 18.87
CA ALA A 611 -6.08 12.24 19.90
C ALA A 611 -4.81 13.04 20.13
N SER A 612 -4.23 12.92 21.33
CA SER A 612 -3.02 13.61 21.74
C SER A 612 -2.28 12.84 22.82
N ASN A 613 -0.94 12.85 22.79
CA ASN A 613 -0.14 12.30 23.89
C ASN A 613 0.15 13.30 25.03
N ASN A 614 -0.18 14.59 24.87
CA ASN A 614 0.20 15.66 25.80
C ASN A 614 -0.93 16.69 26.07
N ALA A 615 -2.14 16.43 25.57
CA ALA A 615 -3.33 17.30 25.65
C ALA A 615 -3.12 18.73 25.07
N SER A 616 -2.05 18.95 24.31
CA SER A 616 -1.72 20.26 23.72
C SER A 616 -1.68 20.18 22.19
N ASN A 617 -0.97 19.21 21.65
CA ASN A 617 -0.89 18.96 20.22
C ASN A 617 -1.87 17.84 19.86
N TRP A 618 -2.86 18.15 19.02
CA TRP A 618 -3.94 17.25 18.67
C TRP A 618 -3.83 16.80 17.21
N ILE A 619 -4.07 15.53 16.99
CA ILE A 619 -4.08 14.89 15.68
C ILE A 619 -5.52 14.50 15.37
N ASP A 620 -6.00 14.84 14.18
CA ASP A 620 -7.32 14.45 13.70
C ASP A 620 -7.29 12.96 13.33
N LEU A 621 -8.11 12.17 14.02
CA LEU A 621 -8.37 10.78 13.68
C LEU A 621 -9.47 10.67 12.64
N GLY A 622 -10.44 11.59 12.69
CA GLY A 622 -11.57 11.67 11.78
C GLY A 622 -12.39 12.94 11.96
N CYS A 623 -13.29 13.16 11.02
CA CYS A 623 -14.16 14.32 10.95
C CYS A 623 -15.56 13.88 10.53
N LEU A 624 -16.58 14.31 11.31
CA LEU A 624 -17.99 14.03 11.06
C LEU A 624 -18.68 15.33 10.63
N THR A 625 -19.52 15.25 9.59
CA THR A 625 -20.35 16.36 9.07
C THR A 625 -21.62 15.79 8.44
N GLY A 626 -22.65 16.59 8.18
CA GLY A 626 -23.93 16.15 7.64
C GLY A 626 -24.79 15.41 8.65
N THR A 627 -25.52 14.37 8.25
CA THR A 627 -26.50 13.69 9.08
C THR A 627 -26.30 12.18 9.08
N GLN A 628 -26.14 11.61 10.27
CA GLN A 628 -26.22 10.17 10.55
C GLN A 628 -27.48 9.92 11.41
N SER A 629 -28.52 9.37 10.81
CA SER A 629 -29.84 9.25 11.44
C SER A 629 -30.07 7.97 12.24
N SER A 630 -29.15 7.01 12.17
CA SER A 630 -29.18 5.75 12.94
C SER A 630 -27.90 5.58 13.76
N TRP A 631 -28.01 4.92 14.92
CA TRP A 631 -26.84 4.57 15.71
C TRP A 631 -25.82 3.78 14.89
N THR A 632 -24.64 4.33 14.75
CA THR A 632 -23.54 3.72 14.01
C THR A 632 -22.28 3.74 14.85
N THR A 633 -21.55 2.63 14.86
CA THR A 633 -20.24 2.56 15.52
C THR A 633 -19.16 3.06 14.57
N PHE A 634 -18.40 4.02 15.04
CA PHE A 634 -17.17 4.49 14.39
C PHE A 634 -15.96 3.96 15.14
N SER A 635 -14.91 3.63 14.40
CA SER A 635 -13.65 3.12 14.95
C SER A 635 -12.47 3.84 14.32
N TYR A 636 -11.46 4.18 15.14
CA TYR A 636 -10.25 4.89 14.72
C TYR A 636 -9.01 4.25 15.33
N SER A 637 -7.98 4.03 14.51
CA SER A 637 -6.70 3.50 14.98
C SER A 637 -5.96 4.52 15.85
N LEU A 638 -5.41 4.04 16.96
CA LEU A 638 -4.51 4.80 17.84
C LEU A 638 -3.06 4.29 17.73
N SER A 639 -2.71 3.55 16.68
CA SER A 639 -1.39 2.90 16.54
C SER A 639 -0.21 3.86 16.62
N GLN A 640 -0.38 5.12 16.19
CA GLN A 640 0.66 6.16 16.33
C GLN A 640 0.96 6.57 17.78
N PHE A 641 0.16 6.11 18.76
CA PHE A 641 0.32 6.39 20.18
C PHE A 641 0.76 5.15 20.99
N VAL A 642 1.07 4.03 20.33
CA VAL A 642 1.59 2.81 20.99
C VAL A 642 2.81 3.15 21.86
N GLY A 643 2.85 2.60 23.09
CA GLY A 643 3.91 2.89 24.06
C GLY A 643 3.79 4.25 24.75
N GLN A 644 2.71 5.01 24.53
CA GLN A 644 2.51 6.34 25.08
C GLN A 644 1.18 6.43 25.84
N ASN A 645 0.98 7.53 26.54
CA ASN A 645 -0.33 7.91 27.05
C ASN A 645 -1.15 8.61 25.95
N VAL A 646 -2.47 8.39 25.90
CA VAL A 646 -3.34 9.03 24.92
C VAL A 646 -4.51 9.74 25.62
N TYR A 647 -4.77 10.97 25.19
CA TYR A 647 -5.98 11.73 25.43
C TYR A 647 -6.85 11.70 24.18
N ILE A 648 -8.16 11.63 24.35
CA ILE A 648 -9.16 11.72 23.28
C ILE A 648 -10.02 12.95 23.49
N ARG A 649 -10.42 13.61 22.40
CA ARG A 649 -11.46 14.63 22.45
C ARG A 649 -12.37 14.61 21.24
N PHE A 650 -13.60 15.06 21.46
CA PHE A 650 -14.55 15.43 20.44
C PHE A 650 -14.66 16.94 20.39
N LYS A 651 -14.42 17.53 19.24
CA LYS A 651 -14.41 18.98 19.04
C LYS A 651 -15.43 19.37 17.97
N LEU A 652 -16.59 19.89 18.41
CA LEU A 652 -17.55 20.50 17.50
C LEU A 652 -17.11 21.92 17.14
N THR A 653 -17.15 22.23 15.86
CA THR A 653 -16.99 23.60 15.33
C THR A 653 -18.15 23.91 14.39
N SER A 654 -18.77 25.06 14.57
CA SER A 654 -19.84 25.53 13.69
C SER A 654 -19.51 26.90 13.09
N ASP A 655 -20.07 27.13 11.91
CA ASP A 655 -19.98 28.42 11.24
C ASP A 655 -21.12 29.38 11.68
N TYR A 656 -21.36 30.43 10.91
CA TYR A 656 -22.40 31.43 11.21
C TYR A 656 -23.80 31.05 10.65
N GLY A 657 -23.91 29.95 9.92
CA GLY A 657 -25.05 29.56 9.10
C GLY A 657 -26.14 28.82 9.86
N ILE A 658 -26.43 27.61 9.48
CA ILE A 658 -27.54 26.79 9.96
C ILE A 658 -27.11 26.05 11.23
N THR A 659 -27.96 26.02 12.23
CA THR A 659 -27.75 25.23 13.46
C THR A 659 -28.57 23.94 13.42
N ALA A 660 -28.00 22.84 13.86
CA ALA A 660 -28.66 21.55 13.93
C ALA A 660 -28.56 20.95 15.33
N ASP A 661 -29.04 19.73 15.49
CA ASP A 661 -29.20 19.08 16.82
C ASP A 661 -27.84 18.62 17.42
N GLY A 662 -26.77 18.59 16.63
CA GLY A 662 -25.42 18.24 17.09
C GLY A 662 -25.14 16.76 17.10
N ILE A 663 -24.25 16.33 18.01
CA ILE A 663 -23.82 14.93 18.13
C ILE A 663 -24.30 14.31 19.44
N TYR A 664 -24.68 13.04 19.36
CA TYR A 664 -24.94 12.17 20.48
C TYR A 664 -23.93 11.04 20.51
N LEU A 665 -23.25 10.84 21.63
CA LEU A 665 -22.20 9.85 21.83
C LEU A 665 -22.65 8.82 22.86
N ASP A 666 -22.33 7.56 22.58
CA ASP A 666 -22.56 6.43 23.46
C ASP A 666 -21.46 5.37 23.31
N ASP A 667 -21.32 4.48 24.30
CA ASP A 667 -20.40 3.34 24.28
C ASP A 667 -18.97 3.72 23.85
N ILE A 668 -18.40 4.79 24.41
CA ILE A 668 -17.04 5.21 24.08
C ILE A 668 -16.03 4.24 24.70
N LYS A 669 -15.23 3.59 23.86
CA LYS A 669 -14.31 2.54 24.27
C LYS A 669 -12.94 2.70 23.64
N ILE A 670 -11.88 2.49 24.44
CA ILE A 670 -10.52 2.26 23.96
C ILE A 670 -10.15 0.82 24.30
N SER A 671 -9.76 0.04 23.30
CA SER A 671 -9.34 -1.35 23.46
C SER A 671 -8.11 -1.64 22.63
N GLY A 672 -7.37 -2.70 22.99
CA GLY A 672 -6.18 -3.15 22.27
C GLY A 672 -5.70 -4.49 22.81
N ILE A 673 -4.63 -5.04 22.28
CA ILE A 673 -4.13 -6.35 22.64
C ILE A 673 -2.93 -6.18 23.57
N ASP A 674 -2.89 -6.92 24.68
CA ASP A 674 -1.73 -6.97 25.56
C ASP A 674 -0.53 -7.61 24.83
N ALA A 675 0.54 -6.84 24.64
CA ALA A 675 1.75 -7.32 23.99
C ALA A 675 2.50 -8.42 24.79
N ASN A 676 2.19 -8.54 26.07
CA ASN A 676 2.78 -9.58 26.94
C ASN A 676 1.96 -10.88 26.96
N LEU A 677 0.84 -10.93 26.29
CA LEU A 677 0.01 -12.13 26.24
C LEU A 677 0.75 -13.23 25.48
N ILE A 678 0.94 -14.36 26.14
CA ILE A 678 1.57 -15.54 25.54
C ILE A 678 0.51 -16.26 24.70
N VAL A 679 0.78 -16.41 23.41
CA VAL A 679 0.04 -17.27 22.50
C VAL A 679 0.83 -18.57 22.38
N TYR A 680 0.38 -19.61 23.05
CA TYR A 680 1.10 -20.90 23.06
C TYR A 680 1.17 -21.52 21.66
N GLY A 681 2.37 -21.93 21.28
CA GLY A 681 2.69 -22.47 19.96
C GLY A 681 3.12 -21.42 18.92
N ASP A 682 2.84 -20.13 19.15
CA ASP A 682 3.27 -19.03 18.31
C ASP A 682 4.70 -18.58 18.72
N VAL A 683 5.67 -19.16 18.08
CA VAL A 683 7.08 -18.95 18.41
C VAL A 683 7.63 -17.70 17.76
N ASP A 684 7.23 -17.35 16.54
CA ASP A 684 7.70 -16.16 15.82
C ASP A 684 6.90 -14.89 16.12
N GLY A 685 5.72 -15.03 16.75
CA GLY A 685 4.92 -13.91 17.23
C GLY A 685 3.99 -13.30 16.19
N ASP A 686 3.71 -14.00 15.12
CA ASP A 686 2.80 -13.56 14.06
C ASP A 686 1.31 -13.81 14.38
N ARG A 687 1.01 -14.40 15.55
CA ARG A 687 -0.30 -14.82 16.07
C ARG A 687 -0.94 -15.99 15.34
N MET A 688 -0.16 -16.68 14.56
CA MET A 688 -0.56 -17.97 14.01
C MET A 688 0.27 -19.07 14.68
N VAL A 689 -0.27 -20.28 14.66
CA VAL A 689 0.52 -21.49 14.96
C VAL A 689 0.58 -22.30 13.68
N SER A 690 1.74 -22.43 13.13
CA SER A 690 2.00 -23.04 11.83
C SER A 690 3.16 -24.02 11.88
N MET A 691 3.46 -24.70 10.78
CA MET A 691 4.63 -25.57 10.72
C MET A 691 5.95 -24.77 10.74
N ASN A 692 5.94 -23.46 10.51
CA ASN A 692 7.11 -22.61 10.69
C ASN A 692 7.53 -22.54 12.17
N ASP A 693 6.57 -22.37 13.08
CA ASP A 693 6.84 -22.37 14.53
C ASP A 693 7.43 -23.69 15.00
N VAL A 694 6.88 -24.79 14.48
CA VAL A 694 7.40 -26.13 14.74
C VAL A 694 8.86 -26.24 14.28
N GLN A 695 9.18 -25.76 13.09
CA GLN A 695 10.55 -25.80 12.58
C GLN A 695 11.49 -24.89 13.38
N LEU A 696 11.04 -23.70 13.78
CA LEU A 696 11.81 -22.78 14.63
C LEU A 696 12.15 -23.42 15.98
N LEU A 697 11.20 -24.11 16.60
CA LEU A 697 11.46 -24.85 17.83
C LEU A 697 12.44 -25.99 17.63
N LEU A 698 12.32 -26.76 16.55
CA LEU A 698 13.30 -27.83 16.25
C LEU A 698 14.70 -27.23 16.02
N ASP A 699 14.81 -26.11 15.33
CA ASP A 699 16.06 -25.39 15.09
C ASP A 699 16.68 -24.91 16.43
N TYR A 700 15.86 -24.40 17.36
CA TYR A 700 16.30 -24.02 18.70
C TYR A 700 16.84 -25.22 19.49
N ILE A 701 16.15 -26.37 19.50
CA ILE A 701 16.54 -27.59 20.22
C ILE A 701 17.92 -28.04 19.76
N VAL A 702 18.25 -27.91 18.49
CA VAL A 702 19.59 -28.30 17.98
C VAL A 702 20.62 -27.19 18.11
N GLY A 703 20.28 -26.04 18.70
CA GLY A 703 21.22 -24.99 19.10
C GLY A 703 21.31 -23.80 18.15
N TYR A 704 20.29 -23.56 17.33
CA TYR A 704 20.10 -22.28 16.64
C TYR A 704 19.26 -21.35 17.52
N ASP A 705 19.86 -20.29 18.02
CA ASP A 705 19.28 -19.41 19.05
C ASP A 705 18.77 -18.05 18.53
N SER A 706 18.57 -17.92 17.23
CA SER A 706 18.01 -16.73 16.59
C SER A 706 16.73 -17.03 15.83
N LEU A 707 15.76 -16.13 15.89
CA LEU A 707 14.53 -16.18 15.10
C LEU A 707 14.77 -15.52 13.73
N PRO A 708 14.54 -16.20 12.60
CA PRO A 708 14.94 -15.72 11.29
C PRO A 708 14.25 -14.42 10.82
N GLU A 709 13.04 -14.13 11.29
CA GLU A 709 12.25 -12.97 10.85
C GLU A 709 12.49 -11.70 11.67
N ILE A 710 13.09 -11.84 12.85
CA ILE A 710 13.27 -10.72 13.79
C ILE A 710 14.75 -10.58 14.13
N ASP A 711 15.61 -10.45 13.13
CA ASP A 711 17.03 -10.31 13.36
C ASP A 711 17.39 -8.89 13.85
N PRO A 712 18.24 -8.75 14.88
CA PRO A 712 19.02 -9.82 15.52
C PRO A 712 18.43 -10.33 16.83
N PHE A 713 17.20 -10.75 16.89
CA PHE A 713 16.55 -11.13 18.15
C PHE A 713 16.90 -12.55 18.57
N PRO A 714 17.53 -12.71 19.74
CA PRO A 714 17.62 -14.01 20.40
C PRO A 714 16.21 -14.45 20.83
N TRP A 715 16.09 -15.72 21.17
CA TRP A 715 14.88 -16.23 21.80
C TRP A 715 14.62 -15.50 23.12
N GLU A 716 13.54 -14.74 23.17
CA GLU A 716 13.09 -14.02 24.36
C GLU A 716 12.28 -14.94 25.28
N ASN A 717 12.17 -14.57 26.55
CA ASN A 717 11.47 -15.38 27.56
C ASN A 717 10.00 -15.67 27.20
N ASN A 718 9.31 -14.74 26.55
CA ASN A 718 7.93 -14.92 26.10
C ASN A 718 7.83 -15.94 24.94
N ARG A 719 8.83 -16.03 24.07
CA ARG A 719 8.89 -17.00 22.96
C ARG A 719 9.22 -18.39 23.47
N ILE A 720 10.15 -18.49 24.42
CA ILE A 720 10.45 -19.72 25.14
C ILE A 720 9.19 -20.22 25.85
N ALA A 721 8.47 -19.35 26.56
CA ALA A 721 7.21 -19.71 27.21
C ALA A 721 6.10 -20.08 26.22
N ALA A 722 6.05 -19.47 25.03
CA ALA A 722 5.11 -19.84 23.98
C ALA A 722 5.41 -21.22 23.39
N ALA A 723 6.68 -21.60 23.32
CA ALA A 723 7.13 -22.88 22.80
C ALA A 723 6.97 -24.05 23.80
N ASP A 724 6.96 -23.78 25.10
CA ASP A 724 6.73 -24.79 26.18
C ASP A 724 5.23 -25.08 26.30
N VAL A 725 4.72 -25.92 25.40
CA VAL A 725 3.29 -26.20 25.30
C VAL A 725 2.81 -27.30 26.20
N ASP A 726 3.73 -28.10 26.79
CA ASP A 726 3.41 -29.10 27.79
C ASP A 726 3.61 -28.58 29.23
N GLY A 727 4.22 -27.39 29.39
CA GLY A 727 4.35 -26.69 30.67
C GLY A 727 5.35 -27.33 31.65
N ASN A 728 6.38 -27.97 31.13
CA ASN A 728 7.38 -28.66 31.93
C ASN A 728 8.69 -27.86 32.10
N ASP A 729 8.79 -26.66 31.57
CA ASP A 729 9.95 -25.76 31.54
C ASP A 729 11.16 -26.33 30.75
N ILE A 730 10.96 -27.32 29.89
CA ILE A 730 12.02 -27.97 29.10
C ILE A 730 11.59 -27.99 27.61
N LEU A 731 12.22 -27.21 26.79
CA LEU A 731 11.95 -27.22 25.33
C LEU A 731 12.65 -28.45 24.70
N ASN A 732 11.84 -29.33 24.10
CA ASN A 732 12.33 -30.52 23.42
C ASN A 732 11.41 -30.94 22.28
N SER A 733 11.70 -32.05 21.60
CA SER A 733 10.91 -32.54 20.47
C SER A 733 9.47 -32.94 20.82
N VAL A 734 9.12 -33.07 22.10
CA VAL A 734 7.75 -33.33 22.55
C VAL A 734 6.87 -32.09 22.32
N ASP A 735 7.39 -30.90 22.66
CA ASP A 735 6.67 -29.63 22.43
C ASP A 735 6.43 -29.41 20.93
N ALA A 736 7.45 -29.59 20.11
CA ALA A 736 7.34 -29.49 18.65
C ALA A 736 6.31 -30.48 18.09
N TYR A 737 6.25 -31.71 18.59
CA TYR A 737 5.23 -32.68 18.21
C TYR A 737 3.83 -32.27 18.65
N PHE A 738 3.65 -31.72 19.85
CA PHE A 738 2.36 -31.25 20.30
C PHE A 738 1.90 -30.00 19.54
N MET A 739 2.81 -29.09 19.19
CA MET A 739 2.50 -27.97 18.30
C MET A 739 1.98 -28.47 16.93
N ALA A 740 2.67 -29.44 16.33
CA ALA A 740 2.23 -30.04 15.08
C ALA A 740 0.86 -30.76 15.21
N GLN A 741 0.57 -31.42 16.34
CA GLN A 741 -0.75 -32.00 16.62
C GLN A 741 -1.83 -30.94 16.76
N TYR A 742 -1.50 -29.79 17.37
CA TYR A 742 -2.42 -28.65 17.50
C TYR A 742 -2.81 -28.09 16.12
N ILE A 743 -1.88 -28.03 15.19
CA ILE A 743 -2.12 -27.60 13.81
C ILE A 743 -3.00 -28.61 13.05
N GLN A 744 -2.74 -29.90 13.19
CA GLN A 744 -3.38 -30.95 12.39
C GLN A 744 -4.72 -31.43 12.95
N ASN A 745 -4.93 -31.31 14.26
CA ASN A 745 -6.12 -31.86 14.94
C ASN A 745 -6.96 -30.76 15.58
N PRO A 746 -8.13 -30.41 15.03
CA PRO A 746 -9.00 -29.36 15.55
C PRO A 746 -9.50 -29.59 17.00
N GLN A 747 -9.40 -30.80 17.52
CA GLN A 747 -9.79 -31.14 18.90
C GLN A 747 -8.61 -31.14 19.88
N PHE A 748 -7.37 -31.05 19.38
CA PHE A 748 -6.18 -31.06 20.24
C PHE A 748 -6.00 -29.66 20.88
N ARG A 749 -5.65 -29.66 22.18
CA ARG A 749 -5.29 -28.46 22.94
C ARG A 749 -4.03 -28.74 23.73
N PHE A 750 -3.27 -27.72 24.02
CA PHE A 750 -2.07 -27.81 24.83
C PHE A 750 -2.38 -28.08 26.31
N TYR A 751 -1.42 -28.69 27.01
CA TYR A 751 -1.54 -28.88 28.46
C TYR A 751 -1.65 -27.56 29.23
N VAL A 752 -0.86 -26.58 28.85
CA VAL A 752 -0.91 -25.21 29.39
C VAL A 752 -2.28 -24.54 29.18
N GLN A 753 -3.10 -25.01 28.20
CA GLN A 753 -4.48 -24.61 27.97
C GLN A 753 -5.49 -25.48 28.74
N GLY A 754 -5.05 -26.28 29.72
CA GLY A 754 -5.89 -27.12 30.58
C GLY A 754 -6.31 -28.45 29.95
N ALA A 755 -5.70 -28.90 28.88
CA ALA A 755 -5.93 -30.24 28.33
C ALA A 755 -5.20 -31.32 29.17
N GLN A 756 -5.71 -32.57 29.10
CA GLN A 756 -4.94 -33.72 29.54
C GLN A 756 -4.20 -34.30 28.34
N LEU A 757 -2.89 -34.23 28.35
CA LEU A 757 -2.08 -34.85 27.31
C LEU A 757 -1.99 -36.36 27.56
N ASP A 758 -2.19 -37.13 26.51
CA ASP A 758 -1.97 -38.56 26.55
C ASP A 758 -0.46 -38.84 26.65
N ASN A 759 -0.07 -39.80 27.48
CA ASN A 759 1.34 -40.26 27.52
C ASN A 759 1.71 -40.82 26.15
N LEU A 760 2.80 -40.32 25.59
CA LEU A 760 3.34 -40.88 24.36
C LEU A 760 3.75 -42.34 24.54
N PRO A 761 3.63 -43.17 23.50
CA PRO A 761 3.95 -44.61 23.61
C PRO A 761 5.43 -44.83 23.95
N GLU A 762 5.72 -45.91 24.65
CA GLU A 762 7.09 -46.32 24.94
C GLU A 762 7.75 -46.86 23.68
N VAL A 763 8.92 -46.33 23.31
CA VAL A 763 9.67 -46.73 22.13
C VAL A 763 11.09 -47.14 22.58
N THR A 764 11.57 -48.28 22.09
CA THR A 764 12.93 -48.71 22.31
C THR A 764 13.80 -48.48 21.10
N LEU A 765 14.88 -47.77 21.28
CA LEU A 765 15.91 -47.56 20.28
C LEU A 765 17.01 -48.64 20.49
N THR A 766 17.40 -49.29 19.41
CA THR A 766 18.55 -50.20 19.43
C THR A 766 19.60 -49.69 18.46
N MET A 767 20.87 -49.93 18.73
CA MET A 767 21.97 -49.40 17.94
C MET A 767 22.92 -50.52 17.54
N ASP A 768 23.27 -50.60 16.26
CA ASP A 768 24.38 -51.38 15.73
C ASP A 768 25.53 -50.45 15.35
N GLU A 769 26.73 -50.75 15.79
CA GLU A 769 27.94 -49.98 15.55
C GLU A 769 28.87 -50.73 14.59
N THR A 770 29.32 -50.00 13.56
CA THR A 770 30.40 -50.47 12.68
C THR A 770 31.41 -49.33 12.52
N GLY A 771 32.67 -49.60 12.58
CA GLY A 771 33.71 -48.59 12.42
C GLY A 771 35.06 -49.16 12.01
N GLU A 772 35.71 -48.53 11.05
CA GLU A 772 37.10 -48.71 10.67
C GLU A 772 37.77 -47.34 10.55
N ASN A 773 39.04 -47.24 11.01
CA ASN A 773 39.90 -46.08 10.79
C ASN A 773 39.33 -44.74 11.32
N ASN A 774 38.94 -44.68 12.60
CA ASN A 774 38.39 -43.49 13.24
C ASN A 774 37.07 -42.99 12.63
N THR A 775 36.45 -43.72 11.74
CA THR A 775 35.09 -43.43 11.26
C THR A 775 34.14 -44.39 11.95
N VAL A 776 33.14 -43.85 12.61
CA VAL A 776 32.06 -44.60 13.27
C VAL A 776 30.79 -44.41 12.45
N GLU A 777 30.15 -45.52 12.17
CA GLU A 777 28.82 -45.58 11.61
C GLU A 777 27.92 -46.25 12.66
N ALA A 778 26.99 -45.48 13.23
CA ALA A 778 26.02 -45.96 14.18
C ALA A 778 24.65 -46.02 13.52
N VAL A 779 24.14 -47.24 13.38
CA VAL A 779 22.82 -47.48 12.78
C VAL A 779 21.81 -47.67 13.90
N PHE A 780 20.87 -46.79 14.00
CA PHE A 780 19.78 -46.84 14.96
C PHE A 780 18.54 -47.46 14.34
N HIS A 781 18.04 -48.51 15.00
CA HIS A 781 16.84 -49.20 14.55
C HIS A 781 15.67 -48.88 15.47
N ILE A 782 14.54 -48.58 14.89
CA ILE A 782 13.26 -48.42 15.55
C ILE A 782 12.44 -49.68 15.30
N LEU A 783 12.04 -50.37 16.36
CA LEU A 783 11.20 -51.56 16.16
C LEU A 783 9.87 -51.23 15.54
N PRO A 784 9.40 -51.98 14.49
CA PRO A 784 8.25 -51.65 13.69
C PRO A 784 6.93 -51.55 14.48
N GLU A 785 6.83 -52.16 15.62
CA GLU A 785 5.67 -52.08 16.53
C GLU A 785 5.64 -50.77 17.37
N ASN A 786 6.73 -50.03 17.33
CA ASN A 786 6.88 -48.80 18.14
C ASN A 786 6.44 -47.57 17.34
N ASN A 787 5.55 -46.77 17.92
CA ASN A 787 5.00 -45.58 17.31
C ASN A 787 5.86 -44.36 17.74
N LEU A 788 7.01 -44.19 17.07
CA LEU A 788 7.87 -43.03 17.30
C LEU A 788 7.13 -41.76 16.87
N LYS A 789 6.98 -40.81 17.79
CA LYS A 789 6.35 -39.51 17.57
C LYS A 789 7.36 -38.39 17.50
N CYS A 790 8.34 -38.43 18.42
CA CYS A 790 9.39 -37.42 18.47
C CYS A 790 10.69 -38.03 18.96
N LEU A 791 11.80 -37.43 18.55
CA LEU A 791 13.14 -37.84 18.90
C LEU A 791 14.06 -36.63 18.90
N ASP A 792 14.82 -36.46 19.95
CA ASP A 792 15.99 -35.58 19.91
C ASP A 792 17.20 -36.31 20.49
N TRP A 793 18.38 -35.94 20.02
CA TRP A 793 19.63 -36.53 20.52
C TRP A 793 20.82 -35.57 20.43
N GLY A 794 21.86 -35.85 21.23
CA GLY A 794 23.12 -35.15 21.21
C GLY A 794 24.30 -36.10 21.44
N LEU A 795 25.43 -35.76 20.87
CA LEU A 795 26.70 -36.44 21.00
C LEU A 795 27.67 -35.60 21.84
N VAL A 796 28.32 -36.23 22.84
CA VAL A 796 29.27 -35.58 23.77
C VAL A 796 30.55 -36.40 23.89
N PRO A 797 31.74 -35.83 23.73
CA PRO A 797 32.02 -34.41 23.41
C PRO A 797 31.85 -34.08 21.91
N SER A 798 31.07 -33.06 21.61
CA SER A 798 30.78 -32.65 20.24
C SER A 798 31.99 -32.02 19.53
N ASP A 799 32.89 -31.39 20.26
CA ASP A 799 34.13 -30.80 19.77
C ASP A 799 35.20 -31.79 19.30
N SER A 800 35.02 -33.07 19.63
CA SER A 800 35.86 -34.17 19.14
C SER A 800 35.36 -34.83 17.87
N LEU A 801 34.23 -34.39 17.36
CA LEU A 801 33.58 -34.92 16.16
C LEU A 801 33.97 -34.15 14.92
N SER A 802 34.05 -34.85 13.80
CA SER A 802 34.18 -34.25 12.45
C SER A 802 33.43 -35.10 11.45
N ASN A 803 33.02 -34.42 10.35
CA ASN A 803 32.24 -35.07 9.26
C ASN A 803 30.95 -35.75 9.74
N LEU A 804 30.31 -35.18 10.77
CA LEU A 804 29.05 -35.70 11.26
C LEU A 804 27.97 -35.53 10.18
N THR A 805 27.36 -36.65 9.80
CA THR A 805 26.25 -36.73 8.86
C THR A 805 25.15 -37.61 9.42
N ILE A 806 23.93 -37.37 8.99
CA ILE A 806 22.80 -38.22 9.28
C ILE A 806 22.15 -38.63 7.94
N GLU A 807 21.85 -39.94 7.84
CA GLU A 807 21.05 -40.49 6.76
C GLU A 807 19.70 -40.95 7.35
N GLU A 808 18.62 -40.28 6.95
CA GLU A 808 17.28 -40.51 7.46
C GLU A 808 16.52 -41.50 6.56
N ASN A 809 16.03 -42.59 7.11
CA ASN A 809 15.08 -43.50 6.49
C ASN A 809 13.73 -43.46 7.23
N LEU A 810 13.25 -42.22 7.48
CA LEU A 810 12.21 -41.93 8.46
C LEU A 810 10.91 -41.52 7.80
N GLY A 811 10.30 -42.34 6.96
CA GLY A 811 8.93 -42.10 6.50
C GLY A 811 8.73 -40.86 5.60
N LEU A 812 7.46 -40.58 5.21
CA LEU A 812 7.12 -39.59 4.19
C LEU A 812 6.64 -38.22 4.76
N ILE A 813 6.23 -38.15 6.02
CA ILE A 813 5.68 -36.92 6.62
C ILE A 813 6.37 -36.72 7.97
N TYR A 814 7.41 -35.91 7.97
CA TYR A 814 8.16 -35.56 9.19
C TYR A 814 8.71 -34.13 9.10
N ARG A 815 9.21 -33.62 10.24
CA ARG A 815 10.06 -32.43 10.29
C ARG A 815 11.30 -32.76 11.13
N SER A 816 12.43 -32.22 10.75
CA SER A 816 13.67 -32.40 11.46
C SER A 816 14.56 -31.17 11.42
N ALA A 817 15.44 -31.07 12.38
CA ALA A 817 16.55 -30.14 12.43
C ALA A 817 17.85 -30.85 12.81
N PHE A 818 18.97 -30.45 12.20
CA PHE A 818 20.27 -31.04 12.42
C PHE A 818 21.36 -29.95 12.52
N ASN A 819 22.12 -30.02 13.62
CA ASN A 819 23.25 -29.14 13.84
C ASN A 819 24.54 -29.97 13.99
N PRO A 820 25.33 -30.15 12.93
CA PRO A 820 26.52 -30.97 12.97
C PRO A 820 27.65 -30.37 13.83
N GLU A 821 27.66 -29.05 14.05
CA GLU A 821 28.65 -28.36 14.88
C GLU A 821 28.45 -28.65 16.37
N GLN A 822 27.19 -28.75 16.78
CA GLN A 822 26.83 -29.11 18.17
C GLN A 822 26.55 -30.58 18.35
N GLY A 823 26.57 -31.37 17.29
CA GLY A 823 26.28 -32.81 17.36
C GLY A 823 24.85 -33.12 17.80
N LYS A 824 23.89 -32.32 17.40
CA LYS A 824 22.50 -32.42 17.82
C LYS A 824 21.53 -32.61 16.66
N TYR A 825 20.46 -33.33 16.94
CA TYR A 825 19.36 -33.61 16.02
C TYR A 825 18.02 -33.58 16.75
N ALA A 826 16.98 -33.08 16.11
CA ALA A 826 15.62 -33.15 16.59
C ALA A 826 14.67 -33.55 15.45
N TYR A 827 13.65 -34.33 15.78
CA TYR A 827 12.73 -34.91 14.78
C TYR A 827 11.34 -35.11 15.37
N ILE A 828 10.33 -34.88 14.53
CA ILE A 828 8.94 -35.24 14.81
C ILE A 828 8.31 -36.02 13.64
N ASN A 829 7.49 -37.02 13.96
CA ASN A 829 6.77 -37.85 13.00
C ASN A 829 5.28 -37.42 12.95
N LEU A 830 4.83 -37.01 11.80
CA LEU A 830 3.45 -36.57 11.53
C LEU A 830 2.60 -37.62 10.79
N GLY A 831 3.21 -38.72 10.38
CA GLY A 831 2.61 -39.76 9.56
C GLY A 831 2.45 -41.10 10.19
N SER A 832 2.52 -42.14 9.36
CA SER A 832 2.43 -43.56 9.74
C SER A 832 3.62 -43.99 10.55
N PRO A 833 3.54 -45.14 11.33
CA PRO A 833 4.66 -45.67 12.06
C PRO A 833 5.89 -45.88 11.18
N ILE A 834 7.06 -45.52 11.70
CA ILE A 834 8.34 -45.72 11.02
C ILE A 834 8.71 -47.19 11.03
N THR A 835 9.19 -47.71 9.91
CA THR A 835 9.62 -49.10 9.77
C THR A 835 11.14 -49.28 9.68
N GLU A 836 11.85 -48.17 9.48
CA GLU A 836 13.31 -48.15 9.36
C GLU A 836 13.85 -47.06 10.30
N GLY A 837 15.15 -47.10 10.62
CA GLY A 837 15.77 -46.18 11.57
C GLY A 837 16.49 -45.02 10.84
N PHE A 838 17.56 -44.57 11.47
CA PHE A 838 18.46 -43.55 10.91
C PHE A 838 19.92 -44.01 11.14
N THR A 839 20.81 -43.53 10.30
CA THR A 839 22.24 -43.83 10.40
C THR A 839 23.00 -42.53 10.69
N ILE A 840 23.82 -42.52 11.71
CA ILE A 840 24.76 -41.45 12.01
C ILE A 840 26.16 -41.87 11.63
N SER A 841 26.84 -41.08 10.83
CA SER A 841 28.23 -41.29 10.47
C SER A 841 29.07 -40.10 10.91
N TYR A 842 30.17 -40.36 11.61
CA TYR A 842 31.09 -39.34 12.10
C TYR A 842 32.52 -39.85 12.22
N GLN A 843 33.45 -38.93 12.29
CA GLN A 843 34.82 -39.19 12.65
C GLN A 843 35.12 -38.57 14.01
N THR A 844 35.86 -39.33 14.87
CA THR A 844 36.18 -38.85 16.21
C THR A 844 37.62 -39.10 16.58
N THR A 845 38.19 -38.22 17.41
CA THR A 845 39.49 -38.40 18.10
C THR A 845 39.30 -38.83 19.55
N ALA A 846 38.05 -38.87 20.03
CA ALA A 846 37.74 -39.30 21.39
C ALA A 846 37.75 -40.85 21.51
N VAL A 847 38.10 -41.36 22.69
CA VAL A 847 38.08 -42.78 23.00
C VAL A 847 36.64 -43.28 23.19
N SER A 848 35.75 -42.41 23.57
CA SER A 848 34.32 -42.71 23.73
C SER A 848 33.49 -41.45 23.43
N ILE A 849 32.34 -41.65 22.84
CA ILE A 849 31.30 -40.63 22.61
C ILE A 849 30.05 -41.07 23.36
N ASP A 850 29.50 -40.20 24.17
CA ASP A 850 28.21 -40.44 24.80
C ASP A 850 27.11 -39.91 23.90
N PHE A 851 26.18 -40.79 23.55
CA PHE A 851 24.97 -40.48 22.77
C PHE A 851 23.79 -40.39 23.75
N PHE A 852 23.35 -39.18 23.99
CA PHE A 852 22.15 -38.90 24.77
C PHE A 852 20.97 -38.70 23.84
N TYR A 853 19.81 -39.26 24.14
CA TYR A 853 18.63 -39.15 23.34
C TYR A 853 17.36 -39.14 24.19
N SER A 854 16.37 -38.45 23.68
CA SER A 854 15.00 -38.48 24.18
C SER A 854 14.07 -39.04 23.11
N VAL A 855 13.36 -40.10 23.43
CA VAL A 855 12.40 -40.73 22.52
C VAL A 855 11.02 -40.66 23.11
N ASN A 856 10.11 -39.98 22.43
CA ASN A 856 8.75 -39.71 22.94
C ASN A 856 8.77 -39.15 24.38
N GLY A 857 9.74 -38.25 24.68
CA GLY A 857 9.88 -37.58 25.95
C GLY A 857 10.52 -38.46 27.05
N ARG A 858 11.18 -39.57 26.71
CA ARG A 858 11.89 -40.41 27.65
C ARG A 858 13.36 -40.45 27.34
N ASP A 859 14.16 -39.95 28.28
CA ASP A 859 15.60 -39.82 28.15
C ASP A 859 16.32 -41.16 28.34
N SER A 860 17.36 -41.38 27.56
CA SER A 860 18.26 -42.52 27.66
C SER A 860 19.64 -42.18 27.09
N SER A 861 20.58 -43.08 27.15
CA SER A 861 21.92 -42.88 26.60
C SER A 861 22.59 -44.17 26.20
N PHE A 862 23.51 -44.07 25.23
CA PHE A 862 24.52 -45.10 24.91
C PHE A 862 25.92 -44.50 25.02
N THR A 863 26.93 -45.32 25.30
CA THR A 863 28.33 -44.92 25.14
C THR A 863 28.92 -45.67 23.95
N ILE A 864 29.41 -44.95 22.96
CA ILE A 864 30.04 -45.47 21.75
C ILE A 864 31.56 -45.45 21.98
N LEU A 865 32.23 -46.59 21.83
CA LEU A 865 33.68 -46.70 21.98
C LEU A 865 34.34 -46.61 20.60
N SER A 866 35.27 -45.70 20.41
CA SER A 866 36.07 -45.67 19.18
C SER A 866 37.21 -46.68 19.27
N ASP A 867 37.36 -47.57 18.30
CA ASP A 867 38.51 -48.51 18.23
C ASP A 867 39.75 -47.73 17.73
N THR A 868 40.55 -47.26 18.67
CA THR A 868 41.77 -46.50 18.36
C THR A 868 42.94 -47.43 18.15
N ASP A 869 43.04 -48.12 17.01
CA ASP A 869 44.31 -48.76 16.65
C ASP A 869 45.17 -47.73 15.87
N ALA A 870 46.16 -47.20 16.55
CA ALA A 870 46.95 -46.01 16.26
C ALA A 870 48.01 -46.19 15.16
N ASN A 871 47.80 -47.05 14.13
CA ASN A 871 48.85 -47.31 13.11
C ASN A 871 48.35 -47.49 11.68
N ASP A 872 47.50 -46.67 11.14
CA ASP A 872 47.29 -46.64 9.68
C ASP A 872 47.18 -45.21 9.10
N PRO A 873 48.06 -44.81 8.13
CA PRO A 873 48.09 -43.44 7.59
C PRO A 873 47.18 -43.30 6.38
N LEU A 874 45.90 -43.48 6.48
CA LEU A 874 44.95 -43.08 5.45
C LEU A 874 44.09 -41.90 5.94
N ASN A 875 44.64 -40.71 5.76
CA ASN A 875 43.95 -39.45 5.97
C ASN A 875 42.72 -39.35 5.00
N PRO A 876 41.48 -39.24 5.49
CA PRO A 876 40.34 -39.05 4.62
C PRO A 876 40.49 -37.76 3.86
N VAL A 877 40.30 -37.76 2.57
CA VAL A 877 40.42 -36.56 1.72
C VAL A 877 39.13 -35.72 1.86
N ILE A 878 39.16 -34.79 2.77
CA ILE A 878 38.11 -33.76 2.86
C ILE A 878 38.15 -32.98 1.55
N PRO A 879 37.05 -32.88 0.77
CA PRO A 879 37.10 -32.14 -0.45
C PRO A 879 37.14 -30.61 -0.19
N PHE A 880 37.78 -29.84 -1.08
CA PHE A 880 37.63 -28.40 -1.09
C PHE A 880 36.23 -28.09 -1.62
N ASN A 881 35.32 -27.59 -0.78
CA ASN A 881 33.94 -27.37 -1.08
C ASN A 881 33.43 -26.06 -0.47
N LEU A 882 32.37 -25.49 -1.06
CA LEU A 882 31.62 -24.39 -0.54
C LEU A 882 30.14 -24.73 -0.80
N THR A 883 29.31 -24.74 0.24
CA THR A 883 27.89 -25.06 0.11
C THR A 883 27.04 -23.83 -0.13
N GLN A 884 25.81 -24.01 -0.55
CA GLN A 884 24.83 -22.94 -0.59
C GLN A 884 24.61 -22.42 0.83
N ASN A 885 24.59 -21.07 0.97
CA ASN A 885 24.28 -20.45 2.26
C ASN A 885 22.86 -20.79 2.71
N TYR A 886 22.66 -20.87 4.01
CA TYR A 886 21.35 -21.12 4.59
C TYR A 886 21.12 -20.19 5.80
N PRO A 887 19.89 -19.58 5.90
CA PRO A 887 18.84 -19.54 4.85
C PRO A 887 19.25 -18.80 3.59
N ASN A 888 18.56 -19.03 2.45
CA ASN A 888 18.69 -18.30 1.21
C ASN A 888 17.39 -18.43 0.37
N PRO A 889 16.58 -17.39 0.25
CA PRO A 889 16.83 -15.99 0.70
C PRO A 889 16.99 -15.84 2.21
N PHE A 890 17.60 -14.73 2.66
CA PHE A 890 17.86 -14.49 4.09
C PHE A 890 17.63 -13.00 4.46
N ASN A 891 17.31 -12.76 5.76
CA ASN A 891 17.06 -11.43 6.32
C ASN A 891 17.58 -11.31 7.75
N PRO A 892 18.59 -10.47 8.03
CA PRO A 892 19.76 -10.24 7.22
C PRO A 892 20.89 -11.23 7.54
N ILE A 893 20.62 -12.31 8.32
CA ILE A 893 21.61 -13.31 8.72
C ILE A 893 21.55 -14.54 7.81
N THR A 894 22.73 -15.04 7.44
CA THR A 894 22.89 -16.32 6.77
C THR A 894 24.19 -16.98 7.17
N TYR A 895 24.25 -18.29 7.08
CA TYR A 895 25.44 -19.07 7.35
C TYR A 895 26.02 -19.65 6.06
N ILE A 896 27.33 -19.57 5.95
CA ILE A 896 28.10 -20.10 4.83
C ILE A 896 28.98 -21.21 5.35
N THR A 897 28.79 -22.45 4.87
CA THR A 897 29.58 -23.60 5.23
C THR A 897 30.56 -23.96 4.11
N PHE A 898 31.79 -24.27 4.45
CA PHE A 898 32.81 -24.69 3.50
C PHE A 898 33.76 -25.70 4.12
N SER A 899 34.51 -26.43 3.29
CA SER A 899 35.51 -27.38 3.74
C SER A 899 36.86 -27.17 3.09
N LEU A 900 37.92 -27.41 3.87
CA LEU A 900 39.32 -27.39 3.45
C LEU A 900 39.96 -28.76 3.56
N PRO A 901 40.59 -29.27 2.50
CA PRO A 901 41.24 -30.62 2.51
C PRO A 901 42.48 -30.67 3.40
N VAL A 902 43.17 -29.55 3.59
CA VAL A 902 44.40 -29.42 4.36
C VAL A 902 44.43 -28.05 5.05
N ARG A 903 45.18 -27.90 6.08
CA ARG A 903 45.43 -26.56 6.68
C ARG A 903 46.01 -25.63 5.62
N ALA A 904 45.33 -24.54 5.38
CA ALA A 904 45.70 -23.57 4.34
C ALA A 904 45.13 -22.17 4.65
N LYS A 905 45.72 -21.17 4.01
CA LYS A 905 45.14 -19.83 4.03
C LYS A 905 43.85 -19.84 3.24
N ALA A 906 42.74 -19.48 3.89
CA ALA A 906 41.44 -19.31 3.28
C ALA A 906 41.07 -17.85 3.25
N PHE A 907 40.43 -17.45 2.14
CA PHE A 907 39.76 -16.17 2.00
C PHE A 907 38.31 -16.44 1.64
N LEU A 908 37.38 -15.89 2.44
CA LEU A 908 35.96 -15.90 2.15
C LEU A 908 35.45 -14.46 2.13
N GLY A 909 35.00 -13.99 0.97
CA GLY A 909 34.56 -12.62 0.75
C GLY A 909 33.18 -12.55 0.14
N ILE A 910 32.40 -11.54 0.57
CA ILE A 910 31.08 -11.19 0.03
C ILE A 910 31.24 -10.10 -1.02
N TYR A 911 30.55 -10.22 -2.14
CA TYR A 911 30.62 -9.29 -3.27
C TYR A 911 29.21 -8.87 -3.71
N ASN A 912 29.08 -7.61 -4.13
CA ASN A 912 27.87 -7.13 -4.77
C ASN A 912 27.82 -7.52 -6.27
N LEU A 913 26.73 -7.19 -6.95
CA LEU A 913 26.53 -7.47 -8.37
C LEU A 913 27.58 -6.81 -9.30
N LYS A 914 28.24 -5.75 -8.85
CA LYS A 914 29.31 -5.08 -9.60
C LYS A 914 30.68 -5.76 -9.39
N GLY A 915 30.75 -6.84 -8.63
CA GLY A 915 31.98 -7.54 -8.28
C GLY A 915 32.84 -6.80 -7.24
N GLN A 916 32.29 -5.81 -6.55
CA GLN A 916 33.01 -5.09 -5.50
C GLN A 916 32.92 -5.88 -4.19
N LEU A 917 34.03 -5.97 -3.47
CA LEU A 917 34.07 -6.62 -2.15
C LEU A 917 33.26 -5.78 -1.15
N VAL A 918 32.28 -6.43 -0.54
CA VAL A 918 31.38 -5.83 0.47
C VAL A 918 31.87 -6.13 1.87
N LYS A 919 32.25 -7.40 2.12
CA LYS A 919 32.70 -7.89 3.43
C LYS A 919 33.72 -8.98 3.27
N THR A 920 34.76 -8.95 4.09
CA THR A 920 35.67 -10.07 4.27
C THR A 920 35.22 -10.84 5.52
N LEU A 921 34.81 -12.08 5.35
CA LEU A 921 34.40 -12.95 6.46
C LEU A 921 35.60 -13.72 7.02
N ILE A 922 36.48 -14.21 6.16
CA ILE A 922 37.71 -14.92 6.52
C ILE A 922 38.88 -14.43 5.67
N ASN A 923 40.02 -14.23 6.27
CA ASN A 923 41.32 -14.02 5.60
C ASN A 923 42.47 -14.48 6.54
N SER A 924 42.51 -15.78 6.82
CA SER A 924 43.45 -16.33 7.78
C SER A 924 43.86 -17.78 7.44
N GLU A 925 44.85 -18.30 8.11
CA GLU A 925 45.15 -19.74 8.14
C GLU A 925 44.02 -20.48 8.85
N MET A 926 43.46 -21.48 8.21
CA MET A 926 42.40 -22.34 8.72
C MET A 926 42.88 -23.79 8.73
N ASN A 927 42.44 -24.58 9.70
CA ASN A 927 42.74 -26.00 9.75
C ASN A 927 42.02 -26.76 8.61
N SER A 928 42.41 -28.02 8.36
CA SER A 928 41.57 -28.91 7.55
C SER A 928 40.28 -29.19 8.30
N GLY A 929 39.16 -29.35 7.58
CA GLY A 929 37.87 -29.59 8.20
C GLY A 929 36.74 -28.77 7.51
N ILE A 930 35.56 -28.90 8.11
CA ILE A 930 34.37 -28.11 7.73
C ILE A 930 34.32 -26.88 8.61
N HIS A 931 34.06 -25.75 7.99
CA HIS A 931 33.99 -24.44 8.64
C HIS A 931 32.66 -23.79 8.30
N ARG A 932 32.04 -23.12 9.29
CA ARG A 932 30.80 -22.33 9.13
C ARG A 932 31.03 -20.89 9.58
N VAL A 933 30.55 -19.93 8.80
CA VAL A 933 30.74 -18.51 9.08
C VAL A 933 29.43 -17.78 8.83
N GLN A 934 29.04 -16.93 9.76
CA GLN A 934 27.86 -16.10 9.69
C GLN A 934 28.14 -14.79 8.93
N TRP A 935 27.21 -14.37 8.08
CA TRP A 935 27.13 -13.01 7.57
C TRP A 935 25.81 -12.38 7.98
N ASN A 936 25.87 -11.20 8.55
CA ASN A 936 24.75 -10.46 9.11
C ASN A 936 24.29 -9.27 8.25
N GLY A 937 24.54 -9.30 6.94
CA GLY A 937 24.13 -8.24 6.02
C GLY A 937 24.83 -6.90 6.23
N LEU A 938 26.00 -6.86 6.88
CA LEU A 938 26.78 -5.64 7.08
C LEU A 938 27.98 -5.60 6.14
N ASP A 939 28.35 -4.40 5.72
CA ASP A 939 29.58 -4.16 4.95
C ASP A 939 30.84 -4.12 5.84
N GLU A 940 32.01 -3.85 5.24
CA GLU A 940 33.29 -3.76 5.97
C GLU A 940 33.30 -2.63 7.01
N ALA A 941 32.50 -1.58 6.83
CA ALA A 941 32.36 -0.45 7.74
C ALA A 941 31.29 -0.68 8.85
N GLY A 942 30.64 -1.87 8.87
CA GLY A 942 29.59 -2.20 9.81
C GLY A 942 28.24 -1.54 9.50
N LYS A 943 28.02 -1.07 8.24
CA LYS A 943 26.76 -0.50 7.82
C LYS A 943 25.91 -1.56 7.11
N PRO A 944 24.59 -1.59 7.34
CA PRO A 944 23.69 -2.49 6.64
C PRO A 944 23.79 -2.28 5.13
N VAL A 945 23.88 -3.37 4.37
CA VAL A 945 23.82 -3.32 2.90
C VAL A 945 22.37 -3.44 2.44
N SER A 946 22.06 -3.00 1.22
CA SER A 946 20.70 -3.03 0.66
C SER A 946 20.25 -4.46 0.34
N SER A 947 18.93 -4.69 0.33
CA SER A 947 18.36 -5.92 -0.23
C SER A 947 18.85 -6.15 -1.66
N GLY A 948 19.01 -7.40 -2.07
CA GLY A 948 19.48 -7.73 -3.40
C GLY A 948 20.38 -8.97 -3.46
N VAL A 949 20.87 -9.26 -4.67
CA VAL A 949 21.73 -10.41 -4.91
C VAL A 949 23.19 -10.09 -4.54
N TYR A 950 23.79 -11.00 -3.78
CA TYR A 950 25.21 -10.99 -3.43
C TYR A 950 25.87 -12.30 -3.88
N PHE A 951 27.20 -12.26 -4.02
CA PHE A 951 28.00 -13.45 -4.25
C PHE A 951 28.97 -13.63 -3.09
N TYR A 952 29.20 -14.85 -2.71
CA TYR A 952 30.29 -15.17 -1.78
C TYR A 952 31.27 -16.12 -2.44
N THR A 953 32.54 -15.85 -2.22
CA THR A 953 33.64 -16.55 -2.89
C THR A 953 34.61 -17.05 -1.84
N LEU A 954 34.79 -18.37 -1.84
CA LEU A 954 35.86 -19.04 -1.09
C LEU A 954 37.06 -19.22 -2.01
N GLN A 955 38.23 -18.81 -1.52
CA GLN A 955 39.50 -19.02 -2.20
C GLN A 955 40.52 -19.62 -1.25
N SER A 956 41.20 -20.69 -1.67
CA SER A 956 42.33 -21.29 -0.94
C SER A 956 43.33 -21.85 -1.93
N GLY A 957 44.57 -21.36 -1.90
CA GLY A 957 45.57 -21.65 -2.89
C GLY A 957 45.15 -21.23 -4.31
N ASN A 958 45.12 -22.16 -5.25
CA ASN A 958 44.69 -21.94 -6.62
C ASN A 958 43.21 -22.37 -6.86
N LYS A 959 42.48 -22.77 -5.83
CA LYS A 959 41.07 -23.16 -5.92
C LYS A 959 40.16 -22.01 -5.53
N THR A 960 39.05 -21.84 -6.27
CA THR A 960 38.04 -20.81 -6.01
C THR A 960 36.66 -21.39 -6.32
N ILE A 961 35.71 -21.19 -5.39
CA ILE A 961 34.28 -21.53 -5.59
C ILE A 961 33.47 -20.29 -5.24
N THR A 962 32.42 -20.02 -6.02
CA THR A 962 31.53 -18.89 -5.82
C THR A 962 30.07 -19.35 -5.88
N HIS A 963 29.27 -18.86 -4.94
CA HIS A 963 27.83 -19.04 -4.91
C HIS A 963 27.09 -17.72 -4.87
N LYS A 964 25.82 -17.74 -5.25
CA LYS A 964 24.90 -16.61 -5.24
C LYS A 964 23.99 -16.71 -4.00
N MET A 965 23.66 -15.59 -3.36
CA MET A 965 22.70 -15.50 -2.27
C MET A 965 21.81 -14.26 -2.43
N LEU A 966 20.62 -14.32 -1.86
CA LEU A 966 19.61 -13.24 -1.93
C LEU A 966 19.31 -12.72 -0.51
N LEU A 967 19.64 -11.44 -0.28
CA LEU A 967 19.28 -10.73 0.95
C LEU A 967 17.93 -10.02 0.73
N LEU A 968 16.97 -10.33 1.56
CA LEU A 968 15.67 -9.64 1.65
C LEU A 968 15.65 -8.83 2.97
N LYS A 969 15.17 -7.60 2.93
CA LYS A 969 14.96 -6.74 4.11
C LYS A 969 13.52 -6.33 4.18
#